data_1943cdda6ea3816abe56135824f08a48
#
_entry.id   1943cdda6ea3816abe56135824f08a48
#
_cell.length_a   1.000
_cell.length_b   1.000
_cell.length_c   1.000
_cell.angle_alpha   90.00
_cell.angle_beta   90.00
_cell.angle_gamma   90.00
#
_symmetry.space_group_name_H-M   'P 1'
#
loop_
_entity.id
_entity.type
_entity.pdbx_description
1 polymer ?
#
loop_
_entity_poly.entity_id
_entity_poly.type
_entity_poly.pdbx_seq_one_letter_code
_entity_poly.pdbx_strand_id
1 'polypeptide(L)'
;MKRDHTLKMKVAERRRNVVMAVLFAVSTGMSMYNGLKCVRFHYDPKIVGIQGALLGMVMFVINAEYFMLRDYLNKICEEQGELIPHLHLHPVFFETGLKCHSCDVCHERMKGPHYIAYRCRTCDFDLCPRCYKQKDKPNAKGYGSKAIRRDGEQVTTWTYFKRILILALDNWKVTTLALLSLMMNQVLQILSPSLQGSIFDGIIDCLKDPAGNGRNAFHTAMIIYIIVNALQALFGGLKALGQELVMRQLACSVRTKLFTSIIRMDITFFDAMHTGQLTSRLTNDASQMVQPLSTLMNDMVANLMNLVGGMLMAFRTSWKLSILALTVVPPITFCYRLYASWGRKVNRSIYAAYGEANSVATEAIANIRTVRGFSTEAHETGKYDFAVDTALQHGKKNAYVAGSVSAFSTYMNLGTAVLILWYGGTQVCDSNGQELSLGKLFTFQLYWNMMNTAFISLGNVFNDLIRSSSAAERVFSLIDARPEMDPDAGDTVSRDSIKGHLALRGVEFRYRTRPDNLVLKGVNLEMPPGTTTALVGKSGGGKSTIVHLLMRFYEPTDGAIFLDGRNTTELSSRSLRTLCGFVAQETQLFATSIEENLAYGLGRPHTREEVIAACEAANAHEFIMDTEEQYDTRVGEKGVMLSGGQRQRLAIARCFLRQPRLLFLDEATSALDAENEALVQQALDKLIESSGCTVVLIAHRLSTVINSNQIAVVHKGKIVERGDHESLCNKGGVYAQLVKRQMSRDASSVMEQKKAMADKKGAGPKSVQTEIDELIEEMEASGGLNLTEDVGPELGS
;
A
#
# COMPACT_ATOMS: atom_id res chain seq x y z
N MET A 1 -20.83 31.01 -21.23
CA MET A 1 -21.44 29.68 -21.01
C MET A 1 -20.95 28.97 -19.70
N LYS A 2 -19.66 28.88 -19.37
CA LYS A 2 -19.21 28.27 -18.05
C LYS A 2 -19.80 28.95 -16.81
N ARG A 3 -19.91 30.30 -16.79
CA ARG A 3 -20.48 31.05 -15.65
C ARG A 3 -21.98 30.78 -15.46
N ASP A 4 -22.71 30.53 -16.54
CA ASP A 4 -24.17 30.32 -16.53
C ASP A 4 -24.54 28.90 -16.00
N HIS A 5 -23.73 27.90 -16.31
CA HIS A 5 -23.96 26.53 -15.85
C HIS A 5 -23.66 26.36 -14.34
N THR A 6 -22.58 26.97 -13.85
CA THR A 6 -22.26 27.00 -12.40
C THR A 6 -23.27 27.80 -11.61
N LEU A 7 -23.85 28.88 -12.20
CA LEU A 7 -24.89 29.66 -11.57
C LEU A 7 -26.20 28.88 -11.49
N LYS A 8 -26.59 28.16 -12.55
CA LYS A 8 -27.78 27.29 -12.58
C LYS A 8 -27.66 26.13 -11.59
N MET A 9 -26.50 25.52 -11.47
CA MET A 9 -26.22 24.48 -10.44
C MET A 9 -26.32 25.01 -9.01
N LYS A 10 -25.72 26.18 -8.73
CA LYS A 10 -25.84 26.81 -7.40
C LYS A 10 -27.28 27.22 -7.06
N VAL A 11 -28.06 27.66 -8.04
CA VAL A 11 -29.49 27.99 -7.85
C VAL A 11 -30.33 26.75 -7.63
N ALA A 12 -30.05 25.65 -8.36
CA ALA A 12 -30.74 24.35 -8.16
C ALA A 12 -30.40 23.77 -6.77
N GLU A 13 -29.13 23.85 -6.35
CA GLU A 13 -28.70 23.43 -5.03
C GLU A 13 -29.32 24.27 -3.92
N ARG A 14 -29.45 25.58 -4.10
CA ARG A 14 -30.11 26.48 -3.13
C ARG A 14 -31.62 26.20 -3.06
N ARG A 15 -32.33 25.98 -4.19
CA ARG A 15 -33.75 25.58 -4.22
C ARG A 15 -33.97 24.23 -3.53
N ARG A 16 -33.11 23.25 -3.78
CA ARG A 16 -33.12 21.95 -3.11
C ARG A 16 -32.99 22.09 -1.59
N ASN A 17 -32.05 22.90 -1.12
CA ASN A 17 -31.82 23.10 0.32
C ASN A 17 -33.00 23.83 0.99
N VAL A 18 -33.66 24.74 0.29
CA VAL A 18 -34.86 25.42 0.79
C VAL A 18 -36.06 24.46 0.88
N VAL A 19 -36.29 23.63 -0.14
CA VAL A 19 -37.36 22.59 -0.10
C VAL A 19 -37.11 21.60 1.01
N MET A 20 -35.83 21.24 1.25
CA MET A 20 -35.45 20.36 2.36
C MET A 20 -35.71 20.96 3.72
N ALA A 21 -35.38 22.25 3.91
CA ALA A 21 -35.65 22.96 5.16
C ALA A 21 -37.15 23.07 5.44
N VAL A 22 -37.97 23.31 4.41
CA VAL A 22 -39.43 23.37 4.55
C VAL A 22 -40.01 22.01 4.89
N LEU A 23 -39.61 20.94 4.19
CA LEU A 23 -40.07 19.58 4.53
C LEU A 23 -39.66 19.16 5.97
N PHE A 24 -38.46 19.56 6.40
CA PHE A 24 -38.00 19.35 7.75
C PHE A 24 -38.84 20.10 8.77
N ALA A 25 -39.11 21.39 8.53
CA ALA A 25 -39.91 22.22 9.42
C ALA A 25 -41.36 21.68 9.55
N VAL A 26 -41.97 21.26 8.45
CA VAL A 26 -43.29 20.64 8.40
C VAL A 26 -43.28 19.31 9.16
N SER A 27 -42.29 18.43 8.92
CA SER A 27 -42.16 17.14 9.60
C SER A 27 -42.00 17.29 11.13
N THR A 28 -41.12 18.21 11.53
CA THR A 28 -40.87 18.52 12.94
C THR A 28 -42.11 19.13 13.61
N GLY A 29 -42.76 20.07 12.93
CA GLY A 29 -43.98 20.72 13.40
C GLY A 29 -45.16 19.72 13.56
N MET A 30 -45.32 18.78 12.61
CA MET A 30 -46.32 17.73 12.72
C MET A 30 -46.04 16.74 13.86
N SER A 31 -44.77 16.38 14.06
CA SER A 31 -44.36 15.51 15.16
C SER A 31 -44.61 16.17 16.52
N MET A 32 -44.23 17.46 16.65
CA MET A 32 -44.50 18.26 17.87
C MET A 32 -46.00 18.44 18.10
N TYR A 33 -46.77 18.75 17.05
CA TYR A 33 -48.21 18.92 17.13
C TYR A 33 -48.89 17.65 17.62
N ASN A 34 -48.53 16.51 17.10
CA ASN A 34 -49.10 15.22 17.54
C ASN A 34 -48.68 14.87 18.97
N GLY A 35 -47.43 15.14 19.37
CA GLY A 35 -47.01 15.00 20.77
C GLY A 35 -47.80 15.87 21.71
N LEU A 36 -48.03 17.16 21.38
CA LEU A 36 -48.82 18.09 22.13
C LEU A 36 -50.31 17.70 22.18
N LYS A 37 -50.85 17.15 21.08
CA LYS A 37 -52.23 16.67 20.97
C LYS A 37 -52.47 15.46 21.88
N CYS A 38 -51.51 14.52 21.94
CA CYS A 38 -51.54 13.39 22.88
C CYS A 38 -51.52 13.82 24.36
N VAL A 39 -50.78 14.91 24.69
CA VAL A 39 -50.69 15.44 26.05
C VAL A 39 -51.92 16.25 26.44
N ARG A 40 -52.51 17.03 25.54
CA ARG A 40 -53.60 17.98 25.85
C ARG A 40 -54.99 17.39 25.77
N PHE A 41 -55.21 16.32 24.99
CA PHE A 41 -56.51 15.67 24.83
C PHE A 41 -56.44 14.23 25.28
N HIS A 42 -57.20 13.85 26.30
CA HIS A 42 -57.37 12.45 26.74
C HIS A 42 -58.09 11.65 25.66
N TYR A 43 -57.37 11.29 24.58
CA TYR A 43 -57.90 10.40 23.54
C TYR A 43 -57.80 8.93 23.95
N ASP A 44 -58.75 8.12 23.44
CA ASP A 44 -58.69 6.68 23.60
C ASP A 44 -57.31 6.14 23.15
N PRO A 45 -56.61 5.40 24.03
CA PRO A 45 -55.25 4.93 23.74
C PRO A 45 -55.10 4.12 22.46
N LYS A 46 -56.15 3.41 22.03
CA LYS A 46 -56.16 2.62 20.80
C LYS A 46 -56.15 3.50 19.54
N ILE A 47 -56.85 4.60 19.54
CA ILE A 47 -56.95 5.55 18.41
C ILE A 47 -55.65 6.34 18.27
N VAL A 48 -55.03 6.74 19.38
CA VAL A 48 -53.71 7.46 19.38
C VAL A 48 -52.61 6.52 18.94
N GLY A 49 -52.61 5.25 19.32
CA GLY A 49 -51.65 4.23 18.89
C GLY A 49 -51.71 3.97 17.39
N ILE A 50 -52.90 3.83 16.82
CA ILE A 50 -53.08 3.63 15.37
C ILE A 50 -52.70 4.89 14.57
N GLN A 51 -53.06 6.09 15.03
CA GLN A 51 -52.68 7.35 14.38
C GLN A 51 -51.17 7.59 14.47
N GLY A 52 -50.50 7.26 15.58
CA GLY A 52 -49.07 7.34 15.77
C GLY A 52 -48.31 6.36 14.84
N ALA A 53 -48.84 5.12 14.74
CA ALA A 53 -48.26 4.11 13.86
C ALA A 53 -48.43 4.48 12.38
N LEU A 54 -49.61 4.97 11.97
CA LEU A 54 -49.89 5.48 10.62
C LEU A 54 -49.01 6.69 10.29
N LEU A 55 -48.83 7.63 11.20
CA LEU A 55 -47.96 8.77 11.01
C LEU A 55 -46.50 8.34 10.89
N GLY A 56 -46.05 7.42 11.70
CA GLY A 56 -44.72 6.81 11.61
C GLY A 56 -44.49 6.14 10.26
N MET A 57 -45.49 5.42 9.76
CA MET A 57 -45.46 4.74 8.46
C MET A 57 -45.44 5.74 7.29
N VAL A 58 -46.28 6.77 7.35
CA VAL A 58 -46.29 7.86 6.35
C VAL A 58 -44.98 8.61 6.34
N MET A 59 -44.39 8.89 7.50
CA MET A 59 -43.08 9.54 7.60
C MET A 59 -41.95 8.63 7.07
N PHE A 60 -42.04 7.33 7.31
CA PHE A 60 -41.12 6.36 6.74
C PHE A 60 -41.22 6.34 5.20
N VAL A 61 -42.46 6.29 4.65
CA VAL A 61 -42.65 6.29 3.20
C VAL A 61 -42.18 7.61 2.55
N ILE A 62 -42.52 8.77 3.12
CA ILE A 62 -42.01 10.07 2.63
C ILE A 62 -40.49 10.15 2.66
N ASN A 63 -39.88 9.65 3.72
CA ASN A 63 -38.41 9.60 3.77
C ASN A 63 -37.82 8.62 2.75
N ALA A 64 -38.46 7.46 2.52
CA ALA A 64 -38.03 6.47 1.55
C ALA A 64 -38.16 7.01 0.10
N GLU A 65 -39.31 7.64 -0.25
CA GLU A 65 -39.53 8.29 -1.54
C GLU A 65 -38.54 9.47 -1.75
N TYR A 66 -38.29 10.25 -0.71
CA TYR A 66 -37.28 11.30 -0.77
C TYR A 66 -35.90 10.74 -1.07
N PHE A 67 -35.52 9.59 -0.48
CA PHE A 67 -34.23 8.95 -0.76
C PHE A 67 -34.13 8.46 -2.20
N MET A 68 -35.18 7.82 -2.72
CA MET A 68 -35.23 7.39 -4.12
C MET A 68 -35.15 8.59 -5.07
N LEU A 69 -35.90 9.65 -4.80
CA LEU A 69 -35.88 10.86 -5.62
C LEU A 69 -34.53 11.59 -5.54
N ARG A 70 -33.89 11.63 -4.38
CA ARG A 70 -32.56 12.20 -4.19
C ARG A 70 -31.49 11.39 -4.91
N ASP A 71 -31.54 10.05 -4.86
CA ASP A 71 -30.59 9.20 -5.55
C ASP A 71 -30.76 9.32 -7.07
N TYR A 72 -32.00 9.44 -7.53
CA TYR A 72 -32.35 9.70 -8.93
C TYR A 72 -31.89 11.10 -9.40
N LEU A 73 -32.12 12.13 -8.59
CA LEU A 73 -31.68 13.49 -8.86
C LEU A 73 -30.15 13.65 -8.75
N ASN A 74 -29.51 12.94 -7.85
CA ASN A 74 -28.04 12.90 -7.79
C ASN A 74 -27.44 12.20 -9.01
N LYS A 75 -28.10 11.19 -9.56
CA LYS A 75 -27.71 10.56 -10.84
C LYS A 75 -27.89 11.50 -12.04
N ILE A 76 -28.87 12.38 -11.96
CA ILE A 76 -29.15 13.38 -13.04
C ILE A 76 -28.32 14.66 -12.87
N CYS A 77 -28.04 15.10 -11.64
CA CYS A 77 -27.41 16.40 -11.34
C CYS A 77 -25.92 16.33 -10.96
N GLU A 78 -25.40 15.20 -10.57
CA GLU A 78 -23.97 14.95 -10.48
C GLU A 78 -23.56 14.37 -11.83
N GLU A 79 -22.77 15.12 -12.61
CA GLU A 79 -21.81 14.57 -13.53
C GLU A 79 -20.88 13.69 -12.69
N GLN A 80 -21.31 12.49 -12.37
CA GLN A 80 -20.46 11.48 -11.74
C GLN A 80 -19.47 11.10 -12.83
N GLY A 81 -18.23 11.54 -12.66
CA GLY A 81 -17.16 11.06 -13.49
C GLY A 81 -17.18 9.53 -13.44
N GLU A 82 -17.15 8.89 -14.60
CA GLU A 82 -17.20 7.44 -14.69
C GLU A 82 -15.86 6.86 -14.35
N LEU A 83 -15.83 5.96 -13.36
CA LEU A 83 -14.64 5.22 -13.01
C LEU A 83 -14.46 4.06 -14.00
N ILE A 84 -13.38 4.08 -14.78
CA ILE A 84 -13.00 3.02 -15.72
C ILE A 84 -11.73 2.34 -15.20
N PRO A 85 -11.84 1.40 -14.22
CA PRO A 85 -10.71 0.93 -13.43
C PRO A 85 -9.60 0.23 -14.23
N HIS A 86 -9.93 -0.33 -15.41
CA HIS A 86 -8.97 -0.99 -16.29
C HIS A 86 -8.21 -0.02 -17.21
N LEU A 87 -8.65 1.23 -17.30
CA LEU A 87 -8.00 2.28 -18.09
C LEU A 87 -7.35 3.34 -17.18
N HIS A 88 -8.04 3.72 -16.08
CA HIS A 88 -7.60 4.77 -15.20
C HIS A 88 -8.17 4.65 -13.79
N LEU A 89 -7.38 5.03 -12.76
CA LEU A 89 -7.73 4.85 -11.34
C LEU A 89 -8.71 5.90 -10.80
N HIS A 90 -8.81 7.06 -11.46
CA HIS A 90 -9.68 8.15 -11.04
C HIS A 90 -10.88 8.26 -12.00
N PRO A 91 -12.02 8.80 -11.53
CA PRO A 91 -13.15 9.00 -12.41
C PRO A 91 -12.85 10.00 -13.54
N VAL A 92 -13.27 9.67 -14.76
CA VAL A 92 -13.17 10.54 -15.93
C VAL A 92 -14.49 11.25 -16.16
N PHE A 93 -14.41 12.54 -16.47
CA PHE A 93 -15.54 13.44 -16.64
C PHE A 93 -15.68 13.85 -18.10
N PHE A 94 -16.91 13.95 -18.57
CA PHE A 94 -17.19 14.47 -19.91
C PHE A 94 -16.86 15.97 -19.99
N GLU A 95 -15.93 16.35 -20.88
CA GLU A 95 -15.58 17.75 -21.11
C GLU A 95 -15.58 18.09 -22.61
N THR A 96 -16.00 19.33 -22.94
CA THR A 96 -16.05 19.84 -24.31
C THR A 96 -15.14 21.05 -24.47
N GLY A 97 -14.57 21.24 -25.65
CA GLY A 97 -13.81 22.44 -26.01
C GLY A 97 -12.34 22.44 -25.52
N LEU A 98 -11.76 21.26 -25.35
CA LEU A 98 -10.34 21.10 -25.03
C LEU A 98 -9.47 21.49 -26.23
N LYS A 99 -8.48 22.38 -26.01
CA LYS A 99 -7.52 22.80 -27.02
C LYS A 99 -6.25 21.98 -26.88
N CYS A 100 -5.85 21.31 -27.96
CA CYS A 100 -4.54 20.65 -28.10
C CYS A 100 -4.23 19.54 -27.09
N HIS A 101 -5.15 18.61 -26.85
CA HIS A 101 -4.92 17.39 -26.07
C HIS A 101 -4.79 16.16 -26.97
N SER A 102 -4.13 15.13 -26.49
CA SER A 102 -4.06 13.81 -27.10
C SER A 102 -4.75 12.78 -26.23
N CYS A 103 -5.31 11.75 -26.82
CA CYS A 103 -5.90 10.64 -26.07
C CYS A 103 -4.79 9.76 -25.49
N ASP A 104 -4.80 9.51 -24.17
CA ASP A 104 -3.77 8.70 -23.51
C ASP A 104 -3.82 7.20 -23.85
N VAL A 105 -4.90 6.75 -24.50
CA VAL A 105 -5.08 5.35 -24.90
C VAL A 105 -4.70 5.08 -26.35
N CYS A 106 -5.12 5.94 -27.31
CA CYS A 106 -4.82 5.76 -28.73
C CYS A 106 -3.83 6.77 -29.29
N HIS A 107 -3.39 7.74 -28.50
CA HIS A 107 -2.47 8.82 -28.86
C HIS A 107 -2.93 9.71 -30.01
N GLU A 108 -4.21 9.63 -30.39
CA GLU A 108 -4.79 10.48 -31.43
C GLU A 108 -4.93 11.92 -30.90
N ARG A 109 -4.45 12.89 -31.67
CA ARG A 109 -4.57 14.32 -31.31
C ARG A 109 -5.99 14.81 -31.46
N MET A 110 -6.56 15.27 -30.36
CA MET A 110 -7.91 15.84 -30.28
C MET A 110 -7.84 17.33 -30.64
N LYS A 111 -8.22 17.69 -31.86
CA LYS A 111 -8.16 19.07 -32.36
C LYS A 111 -9.57 19.58 -32.72
N GLY A 112 -9.92 20.78 -32.23
CA GLY A 112 -11.10 21.54 -32.65
C GLY A 112 -11.89 22.18 -31.49
N PRO A 113 -12.65 23.26 -31.75
CA PRO A 113 -13.40 23.99 -30.72
C PRO A 113 -14.61 23.21 -30.14
N HIS A 114 -15.02 22.11 -30.79
CA HIS A 114 -16.15 21.27 -30.38
C HIS A 114 -15.74 19.84 -30.04
N TYR A 115 -14.45 19.60 -29.78
CA TYR A 115 -13.98 18.25 -29.48
C TYR A 115 -14.44 17.81 -28.06
N ILE A 116 -14.95 16.59 -28.02
CA ILE A 116 -15.45 15.95 -26.80
C ILE A 116 -14.37 15.01 -26.27
N ALA A 117 -14.07 15.09 -24.99
CA ALA A 117 -13.17 14.15 -24.33
C ALA A 117 -13.70 13.76 -22.94
N TYR A 118 -13.26 12.62 -22.45
CA TYR A 118 -13.48 12.18 -21.08
C TYR A 118 -12.19 12.38 -20.31
N ARG A 119 -12.14 13.37 -19.43
CA ARG A 119 -10.95 13.85 -18.75
C ARG A 119 -10.96 13.52 -17.26
N CYS A 120 -9.82 13.06 -16.75
CA CYS A 120 -9.59 13.00 -15.32
C CYS A 120 -9.17 14.39 -14.81
N ARG A 121 -9.91 14.92 -13.84
CA ARG A 121 -9.61 16.22 -13.22
C ARG A 121 -8.47 16.18 -12.22
N THR A 122 -8.00 14.96 -11.88
CA THR A 122 -6.98 14.75 -10.85
C THR A 122 -5.57 14.61 -11.42
N CYS A 123 -5.42 14.00 -12.60
CA CYS A 123 -4.11 13.68 -13.15
C CYS A 123 -3.99 13.87 -14.68
N ASP A 124 -4.80 14.75 -15.24
CA ASP A 124 -4.73 15.16 -16.67
C ASP A 124 -4.88 14.03 -17.70
N PHE A 125 -5.42 12.87 -17.29
CA PHE A 125 -5.68 11.74 -18.20
C PHE A 125 -6.85 12.03 -19.11
N ASP A 126 -6.65 11.96 -20.43
CA ASP A 126 -7.63 12.28 -21.47
C ASP A 126 -8.01 11.05 -22.31
N LEU A 127 -9.30 10.83 -22.49
CA LEU A 127 -9.84 9.72 -23.26
C LEU A 127 -10.74 10.24 -24.39
N CYS A 128 -10.46 9.87 -25.66
CA CYS A 128 -11.31 10.26 -26.77
C CYS A 128 -12.63 9.46 -26.76
N PRO A 129 -13.72 9.99 -27.42
CA PRO A 129 -15.03 9.31 -27.47
C PRO A 129 -14.98 7.91 -28.07
N ARG A 130 -14.03 7.65 -28.97
CA ARG A 130 -13.85 6.34 -29.60
C ARG A 130 -13.32 5.30 -28.62
N CYS A 131 -12.29 5.66 -27.84
CA CYS A 131 -11.75 4.81 -26.79
C CYS A 131 -12.72 4.64 -25.61
N TYR A 132 -13.46 5.68 -25.27
CA TYR A 132 -14.52 5.61 -24.27
C TYR A 132 -15.66 4.65 -24.65
N LYS A 133 -16.13 4.67 -25.91
CA LYS A 133 -17.13 3.70 -26.41
C LYS A 133 -16.63 2.26 -26.42
N GLN A 134 -15.34 2.05 -26.40
CA GLN A 134 -14.69 0.73 -26.38
C GLN A 134 -14.22 0.32 -24.97
N LYS A 135 -14.56 1.08 -23.94
CA LYS A 135 -14.12 0.86 -22.54
C LYS A 135 -14.40 -0.54 -22.01
N ASP A 136 -15.50 -1.15 -22.43
CA ASP A 136 -15.92 -2.48 -21.96
C ASP A 136 -15.32 -3.65 -22.78
N LYS A 137 -14.51 -3.34 -23.81
CA LYS A 137 -13.85 -4.38 -24.61
C LYS A 137 -12.51 -4.79 -24.00
N PRO A 138 -12.24 -6.11 -23.82
CA PRO A 138 -11.04 -6.60 -23.16
C PRO A 138 -9.70 -6.25 -23.85
N ASN A 139 -9.76 -5.67 -25.06
CA ASN A 139 -8.58 -5.26 -25.84
C ASN A 139 -8.25 -3.76 -25.80
N ALA A 140 -8.92 -2.96 -24.97
CA ALA A 140 -8.49 -1.60 -24.73
C ALA A 140 -7.17 -1.65 -23.95
N LYS A 141 -6.04 -1.44 -24.63
CA LYS A 141 -4.68 -1.41 -24.05
C LYS A 141 -4.53 -0.19 -23.14
N GLY A 142 -5.04 -0.29 -21.94
CA GLY A 142 -4.79 0.67 -20.85
C GLY A 142 -3.61 0.18 -20.02
N TYR A 143 -2.57 0.96 -19.97
CA TYR A 143 -1.36 0.69 -19.20
C TYR A 143 -1.58 1.02 -17.71
N GLY A 144 -1.30 0.05 -16.83
CA GLY A 144 -1.13 0.29 -15.40
C GLY A 144 -1.80 -0.66 -14.42
N SER A 145 -2.82 -1.43 -14.81
CA SER A 145 -3.53 -2.27 -13.83
C SER A 145 -3.66 -3.76 -14.18
N LYS A 146 -3.09 -4.23 -15.29
CA LYS A 146 -3.17 -5.65 -15.67
C LYS A 146 -2.37 -6.60 -14.79
N ALA A 147 -1.36 -6.11 -14.05
CA ALA A 147 -0.58 -6.92 -13.13
C ALA A 147 -1.32 -7.25 -11.82
N ILE A 148 -2.42 -6.55 -11.50
CA ILE A 148 -3.13 -6.69 -10.22
C ILE A 148 -4.53 -7.32 -10.40
N ARG A 149 -5.05 -7.44 -11.64
CA ARG A 149 -6.42 -7.95 -11.87
C ARG A 149 -6.46 -9.00 -12.97
N ARG A 150 -6.39 -10.26 -12.61
CA ARG A 150 -6.89 -11.34 -13.46
C ARG A 150 -8.32 -11.78 -13.12
N ASP A 151 -8.88 -11.40 -11.97
CA ASP A 151 -10.28 -11.63 -11.62
C ASP A 151 -10.89 -10.34 -11.08
N GLY A 152 -11.65 -9.67 -11.97
CA GLY A 152 -12.26 -8.35 -11.72
C GLY A 152 -13.54 -8.41 -10.88
N GLU A 153 -13.60 -9.15 -9.79
CA GLU A 153 -14.61 -8.92 -8.77
C GLU A 153 -14.19 -7.72 -7.93
N GLN A 154 -14.93 -6.62 -8.06
CA GLN A 154 -14.91 -5.58 -7.05
C GLN A 154 -15.22 -6.26 -5.72
N VAL A 155 -14.28 -6.22 -4.78
CA VAL A 155 -14.50 -6.72 -3.43
C VAL A 155 -15.58 -5.85 -2.82
N THR A 156 -16.85 -6.26 -2.99
CA THR A 156 -17.95 -5.59 -2.33
C THR A 156 -17.72 -5.67 -0.82
N THR A 157 -18.22 -4.69 -0.08
CA THR A 157 -18.09 -4.66 1.38
C THR A 157 -18.53 -6.00 2.01
N TRP A 158 -19.49 -6.68 1.38
CA TRP A 158 -20.00 -7.98 1.81
C TRP A 158 -19.00 -9.13 1.57
N THR A 159 -18.35 -9.20 0.41
CA THR A 159 -17.31 -10.22 0.13
C THR A 159 -16.10 -10.04 1.03
N TYR A 160 -15.74 -8.80 1.34
CA TYR A 160 -14.74 -8.47 2.33
C TYR A 160 -15.06 -9.05 3.72
N PHE A 161 -16.30 -8.79 4.24
CA PHE A 161 -16.73 -9.33 5.52
C PHE A 161 -16.72 -10.85 5.57
N LYS A 162 -17.23 -11.50 4.54
CA LYS A 162 -17.22 -12.96 4.43
C LYS A 162 -15.79 -13.51 4.53
N ARG A 163 -14.83 -12.89 3.84
CA ARG A 163 -13.42 -13.33 3.87
C ARG A 163 -12.76 -13.13 5.23
N ILE A 164 -12.97 -11.98 5.88
CA ILE A 164 -12.44 -11.74 7.23
C ILE A 164 -13.06 -12.69 8.23
N LEU A 165 -14.36 -12.94 8.15
CA LEU A 165 -15.03 -13.87 9.03
C LEU A 165 -14.47 -15.30 8.87
N ILE A 166 -14.23 -15.74 7.64
CA ILE A 166 -13.60 -17.04 7.38
C ILE A 166 -12.20 -17.10 8.01
N LEU A 167 -11.39 -16.05 7.87
CA LEU A 167 -10.08 -15.97 8.49
C LEU A 167 -10.14 -15.96 10.03
N ALA A 168 -11.16 -15.35 10.62
CA ALA A 168 -11.39 -15.37 12.06
C ALA A 168 -11.81 -16.77 12.56
N LEU A 169 -12.49 -17.55 11.70
CA LEU A 169 -12.92 -18.91 12.03
C LEU A 169 -11.76 -19.93 11.99
N ASP A 170 -10.61 -19.59 11.46
CA ASP A 170 -9.41 -20.45 11.58
C ASP A 170 -9.11 -20.79 13.07
N ASN A 171 -9.50 -19.89 14.01
CA ASN A 171 -9.42 -20.10 15.46
C ASN A 171 -10.83 -20.11 16.09
N TRP A 172 -11.72 -20.98 15.59
CA TRP A 172 -13.14 -21.00 15.94
C TRP A 172 -13.40 -21.10 17.45
N LYS A 173 -12.55 -21.79 18.24
CA LYS A 173 -12.72 -21.95 19.70
C LYS A 173 -12.69 -20.61 20.45
N VAL A 174 -11.71 -19.75 20.13
CA VAL A 174 -11.56 -18.44 20.77
C VAL A 174 -12.65 -17.49 20.27
N THR A 175 -12.95 -17.53 18.96
CA THR A 175 -13.99 -16.71 18.34
C THR A 175 -15.39 -17.03 18.89
N THR A 176 -15.74 -18.31 19.05
CA THR A 176 -17.03 -18.71 19.64
C THR A 176 -17.12 -18.34 21.11
N LEU A 177 -16.04 -18.49 21.90
CA LEU A 177 -16.01 -18.06 23.30
C LEU A 177 -16.21 -16.54 23.40
N ALA A 178 -15.55 -15.76 22.57
CA ALA A 178 -15.72 -14.31 22.54
C ALA A 178 -17.16 -13.90 22.18
N LEU A 179 -17.77 -14.54 21.17
CA LEU A 179 -19.16 -14.28 20.76
C LEU A 179 -20.17 -14.66 21.87
N LEU A 180 -20.01 -15.83 22.49
CA LEU A 180 -20.88 -16.24 23.60
C LEU A 180 -20.78 -15.30 24.80
N SER A 181 -19.55 -14.89 25.16
CA SER A 181 -19.33 -13.92 26.23
C SER A 181 -19.93 -12.55 25.89
N LEU A 182 -19.84 -12.09 24.62
CA LEU A 182 -20.48 -10.89 24.15
C LEU A 182 -22.00 -10.97 24.27
N MET A 183 -22.60 -12.05 23.77
CA MET A 183 -24.05 -12.26 23.84
C MET A 183 -24.55 -12.24 25.30
N MET A 184 -23.91 -12.99 26.20
CA MET A 184 -24.26 -13.03 27.61
C MET A 184 -24.11 -11.65 28.26
N ASN A 185 -22.99 -10.96 28.02
CA ASN A 185 -22.81 -9.61 28.53
C ASN A 185 -23.90 -8.64 28.10
N GLN A 186 -24.34 -8.70 26.81
CA GLN A 186 -25.41 -7.83 26.30
C GLN A 186 -26.78 -8.16 26.88
N VAL A 187 -27.11 -9.43 27.06
CA VAL A 187 -28.36 -9.85 27.71
C VAL A 187 -28.41 -9.31 29.15
N LEU A 188 -27.32 -9.46 29.91
CA LEU A 188 -27.24 -8.95 31.29
C LEU A 188 -27.34 -7.42 31.33
N GLN A 189 -26.73 -6.74 30.33
CA GLN A 189 -26.77 -5.27 30.20
C GLN A 189 -28.24 -4.79 29.93
N ILE A 190 -29.00 -5.50 29.10
CA ILE A 190 -30.39 -5.19 28.81
C ILE A 190 -31.30 -5.41 30.05
N LEU A 191 -30.97 -6.36 30.91
CA LEU A 191 -31.74 -6.63 32.14
C LEU A 191 -31.46 -5.59 33.25
N SER A 192 -30.27 -5.00 33.29
CA SER A 192 -29.80 -4.10 34.35
C SER A 192 -30.76 -2.92 34.62
N PRO A 193 -31.31 -2.17 33.63
CA PRO A 193 -32.23 -1.05 33.87
C PRO A 193 -33.54 -1.49 34.56
N SER A 194 -34.08 -2.67 34.21
CA SER A 194 -35.32 -3.18 34.83
C SER A 194 -35.13 -3.52 36.31
N LEU A 195 -33.95 -4.03 36.65
CA LEU A 195 -33.59 -4.33 38.05
C LEU A 195 -33.39 -3.03 38.86
N GLN A 196 -32.79 -2.01 38.27
CA GLN A 196 -32.68 -0.70 38.91
C GLN A 196 -34.03 -0.09 39.22
N GLY A 197 -35.01 -0.18 38.27
CA GLY A 197 -36.35 0.25 38.50
C GLY A 197 -37.08 -0.52 39.61
N SER A 198 -36.88 -1.84 39.69
CA SER A 198 -37.42 -2.66 40.77
C SER A 198 -36.86 -2.31 42.15
N ILE A 199 -35.59 -1.86 42.21
CA ILE A 199 -34.98 -1.34 43.44
C ILE A 199 -35.69 -0.05 43.87
N PHE A 200 -35.95 0.89 42.94
CA PHE A 200 -36.70 2.12 43.25
C PHE A 200 -38.10 1.84 43.71
N ASP A 201 -38.84 0.94 43.06
CA ASP A 201 -40.17 0.55 43.48
C ASP A 201 -40.14 -0.10 44.88
N GLY A 202 -39.13 -0.97 45.15
CA GLY A 202 -38.93 -1.57 46.48
C GLY A 202 -38.62 -0.56 47.58
N ILE A 203 -37.89 0.53 47.27
CA ILE A 203 -37.68 1.62 48.23
C ILE A 203 -38.99 2.34 48.55
N ILE A 204 -39.79 2.62 47.50
CA ILE A 204 -41.09 3.31 47.72
C ILE A 204 -42.04 2.44 48.52
N ASP A 205 -42.09 1.14 48.26
CA ASP A 205 -42.93 0.21 49.00
C ASP A 205 -42.44 0.05 50.45
N CYS A 206 -41.16 0.10 50.71
CA CYS A 206 -40.59 0.11 52.05
C CYS A 206 -40.97 1.40 52.84
N LEU A 207 -41.04 2.56 52.14
CA LEU A 207 -41.48 3.80 52.77
C LEU A 207 -42.97 3.81 53.13
N LYS A 208 -43.82 3.11 52.35
CA LYS A 208 -45.24 3.00 52.55
C LYS A 208 -45.59 1.98 53.66
N ASP A 209 -44.88 0.86 53.74
CA ASP A 209 -45.06 -0.18 54.72
C ASP A 209 -43.69 -0.66 55.27
N PRO A 210 -43.18 0.03 56.33
CA PRO A 210 -41.83 -0.26 56.85
C PRO A 210 -41.72 -1.64 57.58
N ALA A 211 -42.81 -2.20 58.03
CA ALA A 211 -42.88 -3.44 58.76
C ALA A 211 -43.31 -4.67 57.91
N GLY A 212 -43.67 -4.42 56.63
CA GLY A 212 -44.23 -5.43 55.72
C GLY A 212 -43.25 -6.00 54.71
N ASN A 213 -43.80 -6.57 53.65
CA ASN A 213 -43.02 -7.22 52.54
C ASN A 213 -42.15 -6.29 51.71
N GLY A 214 -42.32 -4.93 51.82
CA GLY A 214 -41.55 -3.96 51.03
C GLY A 214 -40.05 -4.06 51.28
N ARG A 215 -39.60 -4.26 52.53
CA ARG A 215 -38.20 -4.41 52.87
C ARG A 215 -37.56 -5.67 52.30
N ASN A 216 -38.30 -6.78 52.28
CA ASN A 216 -37.81 -8.01 51.67
C ASN A 216 -37.73 -7.89 50.14
N ALA A 217 -38.66 -7.23 49.50
CA ALA A 217 -38.65 -6.96 48.06
C ALA A 217 -37.44 -6.11 47.66
N PHE A 218 -37.11 -5.04 48.42
CA PHE A 218 -35.91 -4.23 48.22
C PHE A 218 -34.65 -5.06 48.35
N HIS A 219 -34.48 -5.83 49.44
CA HIS A 219 -33.27 -6.64 49.63
C HIS A 219 -33.12 -7.70 48.53
N THR A 220 -34.19 -8.35 48.09
CA THR A 220 -34.16 -9.32 47.01
C THR A 220 -33.77 -8.67 45.69
N ALA A 221 -34.33 -7.52 45.32
CA ALA A 221 -33.99 -6.79 44.12
C ALA A 221 -32.49 -6.35 44.14
N MET A 222 -31.98 -5.87 45.27
CA MET A 222 -30.61 -5.49 45.47
C MET A 222 -29.65 -6.67 45.28
N ILE A 223 -29.93 -7.82 45.89
CA ILE A 223 -29.12 -9.02 45.75
C ILE A 223 -29.06 -9.48 44.30
N ILE A 224 -30.21 -9.55 43.60
CA ILE A 224 -30.26 -9.91 42.20
C ILE A 224 -29.48 -8.93 41.35
N TYR A 225 -29.60 -7.63 41.61
CA TYR A 225 -28.85 -6.60 40.89
C TYR A 225 -27.34 -6.75 41.05
N ILE A 226 -26.86 -7.03 42.28
CA ILE A 226 -25.41 -7.28 42.55
C ILE A 226 -24.93 -8.51 41.78
N ILE A 227 -25.71 -9.62 41.83
CA ILE A 227 -25.35 -10.85 41.12
C ILE A 227 -25.28 -10.62 39.60
N VAL A 228 -26.30 -9.96 39.02
CA VAL A 228 -26.36 -9.68 37.58
C VAL A 228 -25.20 -8.79 37.15
N ASN A 229 -24.88 -7.74 37.91
CA ASN A 229 -23.73 -6.87 37.57
C ASN A 229 -22.36 -7.54 37.76
N ALA A 230 -22.23 -8.41 38.78
CA ALA A 230 -21.03 -9.23 38.97
C ALA A 230 -20.80 -10.19 37.77
N LEU A 231 -21.87 -10.86 37.33
CA LEU A 231 -21.85 -11.70 36.12
C LEU A 231 -21.56 -10.87 34.86
N GLN A 232 -22.17 -9.69 34.72
CA GLN A 232 -21.90 -8.77 33.60
C GLN A 232 -20.42 -8.35 33.57
N ALA A 233 -19.81 -8.02 34.72
CA ALA A 233 -18.40 -7.68 34.79
C ALA A 233 -17.51 -8.86 34.38
N LEU A 234 -17.83 -10.09 34.85
CA LEU A 234 -17.12 -11.30 34.45
C LEU A 234 -17.17 -11.54 32.94
N PHE A 235 -18.38 -11.56 32.36
CA PHE A 235 -18.55 -11.78 30.91
C PHE A 235 -18.01 -10.60 30.09
N GLY A 236 -18.02 -9.38 30.61
CA GLY A 236 -17.38 -8.22 30.03
C GLY A 236 -15.86 -8.38 29.92
N GLY A 237 -15.25 -8.89 30.99
CA GLY A 237 -13.81 -9.21 30.98
C GLY A 237 -13.46 -10.34 30.01
N LEU A 238 -14.24 -11.42 30.00
CA LEU A 238 -14.04 -12.54 29.07
C LEU A 238 -14.25 -12.12 27.60
N LYS A 239 -15.25 -11.28 27.35
CA LYS A 239 -15.48 -10.66 26.04
C LYS A 239 -14.26 -9.86 25.58
N ALA A 240 -13.73 -8.96 26.43
CA ALA A 240 -12.60 -8.11 26.09
C ALA A 240 -11.34 -8.93 25.81
N LEU A 241 -11.07 -9.94 26.65
CA LEU A 241 -9.92 -10.84 26.47
C LEU A 241 -10.06 -11.67 25.19
N GLY A 242 -11.19 -12.31 24.98
CA GLY A 242 -11.43 -13.14 23.79
C GLY A 242 -11.30 -12.35 22.50
N GLN A 243 -11.85 -11.15 22.47
CA GLN A 243 -11.75 -10.23 21.35
C GLN A 243 -10.31 -9.82 21.04
N GLU A 244 -9.54 -9.39 22.05
CA GLU A 244 -8.14 -8.97 21.86
C GLU A 244 -7.31 -10.15 21.31
N LEU A 245 -7.56 -11.37 21.79
CA LEU A 245 -6.87 -12.57 21.27
C LEU A 245 -7.23 -12.83 19.79
N VAL A 246 -8.51 -12.79 19.42
CA VAL A 246 -8.96 -12.96 18.03
C VAL A 246 -8.31 -11.92 17.12
N MET A 247 -8.29 -10.65 17.56
CA MET A 247 -7.71 -9.55 16.76
C MET A 247 -6.22 -9.71 16.56
N ARG A 248 -5.47 -10.09 17.60
CA ARG A 248 -4.02 -10.32 17.47
C ARG A 248 -3.70 -11.49 16.56
N GLN A 249 -4.40 -12.61 16.72
CA GLN A 249 -4.21 -13.79 15.88
C GLN A 249 -4.52 -13.50 14.41
N LEU A 250 -5.61 -12.79 14.14
CA LEU A 250 -5.99 -12.39 12.79
C LEU A 250 -4.97 -11.43 12.18
N ALA A 251 -4.50 -10.45 12.94
CA ALA A 251 -3.47 -9.50 12.46
C ALA A 251 -2.16 -10.23 12.11
N CYS A 252 -1.74 -11.19 12.91
CA CYS A 252 -0.57 -12.03 12.60
C CYS A 252 -0.80 -12.86 11.33
N SER A 253 -1.93 -13.54 11.21
CA SER A 253 -2.27 -14.37 10.05
C SER A 253 -2.29 -13.55 8.76
N VAL A 254 -2.92 -12.38 8.76
CA VAL A 254 -2.98 -11.48 7.61
C VAL A 254 -1.58 -10.99 7.22
N ARG A 255 -0.78 -10.53 8.18
CA ARG A 255 0.59 -10.06 7.92
C ARG A 255 1.47 -11.15 7.33
N THR A 256 1.40 -12.36 7.88
CA THR A 256 2.17 -13.51 7.37
C THR A 256 1.75 -13.86 5.94
N LYS A 257 0.44 -13.95 5.67
CA LYS A 257 -0.08 -14.23 4.33
C LYS A 257 0.31 -13.14 3.32
N LEU A 258 0.20 -11.87 3.73
CA LEU A 258 0.58 -10.73 2.90
C LEU A 258 2.07 -10.71 2.59
N PHE A 259 2.93 -10.90 3.60
CA PHE A 259 4.37 -10.95 3.41
C PHE A 259 4.79 -12.12 2.50
N THR A 260 4.22 -13.30 2.73
CA THR A 260 4.47 -14.48 1.90
C THR A 260 4.06 -14.25 0.44
N SER A 261 2.92 -13.59 0.21
CA SER A 261 2.49 -13.25 -1.16
C SER A 261 3.42 -12.23 -1.80
N ILE A 262 3.80 -11.16 -1.09
CA ILE A 262 4.70 -10.12 -1.62
C ILE A 262 6.06 -10.72 -2.02
N ILE A 263 6.68 -11.53 -1.16
CA ILE A 263 8.01 -12.11 -1.44
C ILE A 263 8.00 -13.07 -2.64
N ARG A 264 6.85 -13.66 -2.96
CA ARG A 264 6.70 -14.56 -4.12
C ARG A 264 6.49 -13.83 -5.44
N MET A 265 6.26 -12.51 -5.41
CA MET A 265 6.07 -11.72 -6.64
C MET A 265 7.33 -11.68 -7.49
N ASP A 266 7.14 -11.50 -8.78
CA ASP A 266 8.20 -11.31 -9.78
C ASP A 266 8.85 -9.92 -9.65
N ILE A 267 10.04 -9.77 -10.21
CA ILE A 267 10.81 -8.50 -10.16
C ILE A 267 10.04 -7.36 -10.82
N THR A 268 9.27 -7.63 -11.86
CA THR A 268 8.42 -6.63 -12.55
C THR A 268 7.44 -5.94 -11.59
N PHE A 269 6.94 -6.65 -10.59
CA PHE A 269 6.08 -6.09 -9.55
C PHE A 269 6.86 -5.08 -8.68
N PHE A 270 8.09 -5.43 -8.28
CA PHE A 270 8.94 -4.55 -7.45
C PHE A 270 9.44 -3.33 -8.21
N ASP A 271 9.67 -3.42 -9.53
CA ASP A 271 10.00 -2.29 -10.39
C ASP A 271 8.86 -1.26 -10.48
N ALA A 272 7.62 -1.73 -10.38
CA ALA A 272 6.43 -0.89 -10.44
C ALA A 272 6.02 -0.30 -9.08
N MET A 273 6.54 -0.80 -7.97
CA MET A 273 6.14 -0.43 -6.61
C MET A 273 7.30 0.01 -5.73
N HIS A 274 7.17 1.18 -5.11
CA HIS A 274 8.15 1.66 -4.14
C HIS A 274 8.11 0.84 -2.84
N THR A 275 9.28 0.50 -2.30
CA THR A 275 9.46 -0.27 -1.05
C THR A 275 8.66 0.34 0.12
N GLY A 276 8.65 1.69 0.24
CA GLY A 276 7.89 2.38 1.28
C GLY A 276 6.37 2.15 1.19
N GLN A 277 5.81 1.98 -0.01
CA GLN A 277 4.39 1.63 -0.17
C GLN A 277 4.11 0.20 0.32
N LEU A 278 4.98 -0.74 0.01
CA LEU A 278 4.83 -2.14 0.45
C LEU A 278 4.95 -2.26 1.98
N THR A 279 5.90 -1.54 2.58
CA THR A 279 6.06 -1.49 4.03
C THR A 279 4.84 -0.86 4.71
N SER A 280 4.30 0.23 4.16
CA SER A 280 3.06 0.84 4.66
C SER A 280 1.86 -0.11 4.57
N ARG A 281 1.76 -0.94 3.52
CA ARG A 281 0.69 -1.95 3.40
C ARG A 281 0.83 -3.07 4.44
N LEU A 282 2.05 -3.52 4.73
CA LEU A 282 2.33 -4.52 5.76
C LEU A 282 2.02 -4.03 7.18
N THR A 283 2.29 -2.75 7.48
CA THR A 283 2.12 -2.18 8.81
C THR A 283 0.73 -1.57 9.01
N ASN A 284 0.39 -0.56 8.21
CA ASN A 284 -0.81 0.26 8.40
C ASN A 284 -2.06 -0.38 7.78
N ASP A 285 -2.01 -0.76 6.49
CA ASP A 285 -3.19 -1.28 5.81
C ASP A 285 -3.62 -2.64 6.38
N ALA A 286 -2.67 -3.51 6.74
CA ALA A 286 -2.98 -4.78 7.39
C ALA A 286 -3.65 -4.58 8.75
N SER A 287 -3.23 -3.59 9.55
CA SER A 287 -3.87 -3.26 10.82
C SER A 287 -5.26 -2.65 10.63
N GLN A 288 -5.41 -1.69 9.69
CA GLN A 288 -6.69 -1.07 9.37
C GLN A 288 -7.70 -2.07 8.78
N MET A 289 -7.25 -3.06 8.04
CA MET A 289 -8.09 -4.13 7.51
C MET A 289 -8.71 -5.01 8.61
N VAL A 290 -7.98 -5.25 9.70
CA VAL A 290 -8.43 -6.14 10.78
C VAL A 290 -9.35 -5.40 11.76
N GLN A 291 -9.15 -4.11 11.97
CA GLN A 291 -9.91 -3.29 12.92
C GLN A 291 -11.44 -3.36 12.78
N PRO A 292 -12.05 -3.41 11.58
CA PRO A 292 -13.50 -3.52 11.45
C PRO A 292 -14.13 -4.78 12.02
N LEU A 293 -13.38 -5.87 12.10
CA LEU A 293 -13.92 -7.07 12.75
C LEU A 293 -14.18 -6.80 14.24
N SER A 294 -13.28 -6.08 14.91
CA SER A 294 -13.50 -5.60 16.28
C SER A 294 -14.73 -4.72 16.38
N THR A 295 -14.82 -3.72 15.50
CA THR A 295 -15.95 -2.79 15.46
C THR A 295 -17.27 -3.52 15.16
N LEU A 296 -17.26 -4.51 14.26
CA LEU A 296 -18.42 -5.35 14.00
C LEU A 296 -18.83 -6.19 15.21
N MET A 297 -17.88 -6.91 15.78
CA MET A 297 -18.18 -7.80 16.91
C MET A 297 -18.60 -7.03 18.15
N ASN A 298 -17.92 -5.92 18.48
CA ASN A 298 -18.24 -5.15 19.68
C ASN A 298 -19.34 -4.14 19.50
N ASP A 299 -19.21 -3.31 18.47
CA ASP A 299 -20.05 -2.12 18.38
C ASP A 299 -21.32 -2.39 17.57
N MET A 300 -21.22 -3.13 16.44
CA MET A 300 -22.39 -3.39 15.63
C MET A 300 -23.33 -4.40 16.30
N VAL A 301 -22.81 -5.57 16.68
CA VAL A 301 -23.66 -6.62 17.31
C VAL A 301 -24.17 -6.15 18.66
N ALA A 302 -23.32 -5.57 19.50
CA ALA A 302 -23.70 -5.09 20.82
C ALA A 302 -24.72 -3.95 20.74
N ASN A 303 -24.49 -2.94 19.90
CA ASN A 303 -25.41 -1.81 19.77
C ASN A 303 -26.73 -2.21 19.07
N LEU A 304 -26.70 -3.18 18.15
CA LEU A 304 -27.92 -3.74 17.56
C LEU A 304 -28.75 -4.47 18.62
N MET A 305 -28.11 -5.28 19.47
CA MET A 305 -28.78 -5.95 20.59
C MET A 305 -29.34 -4.95 21.60
N ASN A 306 -28.57 -3.89 21.93
CA ASN A 306 -29.02 -2.81 22.83
C ASN A 306 -30.20 -2.03 22.24
N LEU A 307 -30.18 -1.76 20.91
CA LEU A 307 -31.27 -1.07 20.24
C LEU A 307 -32.53 -1.90 20.21
N VAL A 308 -32.45 -3.16 19.76
CA VAL A 308 -33.62 -4.06 19.65
C VAL A 308 -34.11 -4.48 21.03
N GLY A 309 -33.20 -4.91 21.91
CA GLY A 309 -33.53 -5.31 23.28
C GLY A 309 -34.06 -4.15 24.11
N GLY A 310 -33.39 -2.98 24.01
CA GLY A 310 -33.86 -1.75 24.65
C GLY A 310 -35.26 -1.31 24.17
N MET A 311 -35.52 -1.41 22.86
CA MET A 311 -36.82 -1.11 22.28
C MET A 311 -37.91 -2.06 22.82
N LEU A 312 -37.65 -3.35 22.81
CA LEU A 312 -38.60 -4.36 23.33
C LEU A 312 -38.91 -4.11 24.81
N MET A 313 -37.90 -3.85 25.61
CA MET A 313 -38.08 -3.59 27.05
C MET A 313 -38.74 -2.23 27.32
N ALA A 314 -38.44 -1.20 26.53
CA ALA A 314 -39.11 0.09 26.62
C ALA A 314 -40.62 -0.04 26.30
N PHE A 315 -40.97 -0.74 25.21
CA PHE A 315 -42.40 -1.02 24.88
C PHE A 315 -43.10 -1.84 25.95
N ARG A 316 -42.40 -2.83 26.55
CA ARG A 316 -42.95 -3.62 27.67
C ARG A 316 -43.17 -2.76 28.91
N THR A 317 -42.34 -1.75 29.17
CA THR A 317 -42.43 -0.84 30.31
C THR A 317 -43.59 0.14 30.14
N SER A 318 -43.66 0.84 29.01
CA SER A 318 -44.78 1.73 28.67
C SER A 318 -44.83 1.97 27.15
N TRP A 319 -45.81 1.44 26.46
CA TRP A 319 -45.98 1.67 25.02
C TRP A 319 -46.31 3.11 24.68
N LYS A 320 -47.04 3.83 25.59
CA LYS A 320 -47.41 5.24 25.43
C LYS A 320 -46.16 6.14 25.40
N LEU A 321 -45.24 5.95 26.36
CA LEU A 321 -43.96 6.66 26.43
C LEU A 321 -43.04 6.30 25.27
N SER A 322 -43.05 5.05 24.82
CA SER A 322 -42.22 4.59 23.69
C SER A 322 -42.58 5.30 22.38
N ILE A 323 -43.89 5.41 22.09
CA ILE A 323 -44.35 6.15 20.89
C ILE A 323 -43.96 7.64 20.99
N LEU A 324 -44.17 8.25 22.17
CA LEU A 324 -43.82 9.66 22.39
C LEU A 324 -42.33 9.89 22.16
N ALA A 325 -41.45 9.06 22.73
CA ALA A 325 -40.02 9.17 22.57
C ALA A 325 -39.54 8.98 21.11
N LEU A 326 -40.16 8.03 20.38
CA LEU A 326 -39.85 7.76 18.99
C LEU A 326 -40.11 8.96 18.03
N THR A 327 -40.97 9.91 18.41
CA THR A 327 -41.25 11.10 17.57
C THR A 327 -40.04 11.99 17.41
N VAL A 328 -39.05 11.91 18.29
CA VAL A 328 -37.85 12.74 18.27
C VAL A 328 -36.74 12.14 17.38
N VAL A 329 -36.81 10.83 17.08
CA VAL A 329 -35.78 10.12 16.28
C VAL A 329 -35.66 10.66 14.84
N PRO A 330 -36.75 10.92 14.08
CA PRO A 330 -36.63 11.43 12.70
C PRO A 330 -35.91 12.77 12.59
N PRO A 331 -36.19 13.81 13.39
CA PRO A 331 -35.46 15.06 13.34
C PRO A 331 -33.95 14.91 13.57
N ILE A 332 -33.57 14.11 14.56
CA ILE A 332 -32.16 13.85 14.88
C ILE A 332 -31.48 13.14 13.72
N THR A 333 -32.11 12.09 13.20
CA THR A 333 -31.57 11.31 12.06
C THR A 333 -31.38 12.18 10.82
N PHE A 334 -32.32 13.09 10.57
CA PHE A 334 -32.23 14.01 9.43
C PHE A 334 -31.02 14.95 9.56
N CYS A 335 -30.83 15.57 10.73
CA CYS A 335 -29.69 16.45 10.98
C CYS A 335 -28.35 15.72 10.82
N TYR A 336 -28.22 14.52 11.37
CA TYR A 336 -27.01 13.71 11.21
C TYR A 336 -26.75 13.30 9.75
N ARG A 337 -27.78 13.03 8.96
CA ARG A 337 -27.64 12.72 7.54
C ARG A 337 -27.13 13.92 6.72
N LEU A 338 -27.70 15.11 6.98
CA LEU A 338 -27.23 16.34 6.35
C LEU A 338 -25.76 16.60 6.67
N TYR A 339 -25.40 16.49 7.96
CA TYR A 339 -24.03 16.63 8.42
C TYR A 339 -23.10 15.59 7.77
N ALA A 340 -23.46 14.33 7.77
CA ALA A 340 -22.66 13.27 7.18
C ALA A 340 -22.41 13.49 5.67
N SER A 341 -23.43 13.96 4.93
CA SER A 341 -23.28 14.28 3.50
C SER A 341 -22.30 15.43 3.25
N TRP A 342 -22.41 16.49 4.05
CA TRP A 342 -21.54 17.64 3.97
C TRP A 342 -20.13 17.34 4.51
N GLY A 343 -20.03 16.68 5.65
CA GLY A 343 -18.78 16.32 6.31
C GLY A 343 -17.88 15.43 5.43
N ARG A 344 -18.46 14.50 4.67
CA ARG A 344 -17.68 13.69 3.70
C ARG A 344 -16.98 14.56 2.65
N LYS A 345 -17.62 15.62 2.15
CA LYS A 345 -17.00 16.55 1.18
C LYS A 345 -15.85 17.33 1.81
N VAL A 346 -16.09 17.88 3.00
CA VAL A 346 -15.08 18.67 3.72
C VAL A 346 -13.90 17.81 4.18
N ASN A 347 -14.16 16.63 4.72
CA ASN A 347 -13.11 15.69 5.12
C ASN A 347 -12.24 15.27 3.93
N ARG A 348 -12.83 15.05 2.75
CA ARG A 348 -12.05 14.78 1.52
C ARG A 348 -11.08 15.92 1.20
N SER A 349 -11.51 17.18 1.33
CA SER A 349 -10.66 18.35 1.12
C SER A 349 -9.55 18.47 2.18
N ILE A 350 -9.85 18.13 3.44
CA ILE A 350 -8.86 18.09 4.52
C ILE A 350 -7.79 17.03 4.23
N TYR A 351 -8.21 15.82 3.88
CA TYR A 351 -7.25 14.73 3.57
C TYR A 351 -6.45 14.99 2.29
N ALA A 352 -7.01 15.68 1.31
CA ALA A 352 -6.27 16.09 0.12
C ALA A 352 -5.16 17.09 0.47
N ALA A 353 -5.45 18.09 1.31
CA ALA A 353 -4.47 19.07 1.78
C ALA A 353 -3.37 18.41 2.65
N TYR A 354 -3.72 17.47 3.53
CA TYR A 354 -2.70 16.68 4.25
C TYR A 354 -1.87 15.80 3.32
N GLY A 355 -2.46 15.26 2.25
CA GLY A 355 -1.74 14.50 1.23
C GLY A 355 -0.68 15.36 0.53
N GLU A 356 -1.03 16.61 0.20
CA GLU A 356 -0.10 17.60 -0.37
C GLU A 356 1.03 17.95 0.63
N ALA A 357 0.70 18.22 1.89
CA ALA A 357 1.69 18.47 2.93
C ALA A 357 2.67 17.28 3.09
N ASN A 358 2.15 16.06 3.13
CA ASN A 358 2.98 14.86 3.22
C ASN A 358 3.89 14.67 2.00
N SER A 359 3.42 15.04 0.79
CA SER A 359 4.24 15.00 -0.42
C SER A 359 5.42 15.97 -0.32
N VAL A 360 5.16 17.22 0.08
CA VAL A 360 6.20 18.24 0.30
C VAL A 360 7.22 17.78 1.35
N ALA A 361 6.73 17.25 2.49
CA ALA A 361 7.62 16.76 3.55
C ALA A 361 8.50 15.58 3.07
N THR A 362 7.90 14.63 2.35
CA THR A 362 8.64 13.46 1.83
C THR A 362 9.71 13.90 0.83
N GLU A 363 9.41 14.82 -0.07
CA GLU A 363 10.34 15.35 -1.05
C GLU A 363 11.49 16.11 -0.38
N ALA A 364 11.19 17.01 0.57
CA ALA A 364 12.19 17.79 1.29
C ALA A 364 13.12 16.89 2.13
N ILE A 365 12.58 15.90 2.84
CA ILE A 365 13.36 14.97 3.67
C ILE A 365 14.21 14.04 2.78
N ALA A 366 13.69 13.53 1.68
CA ALA A 366 14.44 12.70 0.75
C ALA A 366 15.63 13.45 0.15
N ASN A 367 15.48 14.76 -0.08
CA ASN A 367 16.51 15.62 -0.66
C ASN A 367 17.16 16.53 0.39
N ILE A 368 17.24 16.14 1.65
CA ILE A 368 17.67 17.00 2.77
C ILE A 368 19.08 17.59 2.56
N ARG A 369 19.99 16.84 1.92
CA ARG A 369 21.32 17.34 1.60
C ARG A 369 21.27 18.52 0.62
N THR A 370 20.37 18.49 -0.35
CA THR A 370 20.14 19.60 -1.29
C THR A 370 19.52 20.80 -0.58
N VAL A 371 18.49 20.57 0.24
CA VAL A 371 17.85 21.63 1.05
C VAL A 371 18.89 22.35 1.92
N ARG A 372 19.75 21.58 2.60
CA ARG A 372 20.84 22.11 3.43
C ARG A 372 21.93 22.79 2.59
N GLY A 373 22.31 22.18 1.47
CA GLY A 373 23.36 22.72 0.58
C GLY A 373 23.00 24.10 0.00
N PHE A 374 21.70 24.34 -0.24
CA PHE A 374 21.21 25.62 -0.75
C PHE A 374 20.57 26.52 0.32
N SER A 375 20.57 26.10 1.59
CA SER A 375 19.99 26.86 2.73
C SER A 375 18.54 27.28 2.48
N THR A 376 17.72 26.37 1.93
CA THR A 376 16.32 26.62 1.54
C THR A 376 15.30 26.08 2.55
N GLU A 377 15.69 25.83 3.81
CA GLU A 377 14.83 25.29 4.85
C GLU A 377 13.56 26.12 5.08
N ALA A 378 13.72 27.44 5.14
CA ALA A 378 12.59 28.35 5.35
C ALA A 378 11.58 28.30 4.19
N HIS A 379 12.06 28.09 2.95
CA HIS A 379 11.21 27.97 1.77
C HIS A 379 10.38 26.68 1.81
N GLU A 380 11.01 25.55 2.13
CA GLU A 380 10.31 24.26 2.22
C GLU A 380 9.34 24.22 3.41
N THR A 381 9.73 24.84 4.56
CA THR A 381 8.82 25.01 5.70
C THR A 381 7.60 25.84 5.31
N GLY A 382 7.80 26.94 4.58
CA GLY A 382 6.69 27.78 4.11
C GLY A 382 5.70 27.05 3.17
N LYS A 383 6.20 26.18 2.29
CA LYS A 383 5.33 25.34 1.44
C LYS A 383 4.51 24.35 2.28
N TYR A 384 5.15 23.71 3.26
CA TYR A 384 4.49 22.78 4.16
C TYR A 384 3.41 23.47 5.01
N ASP A 385 3.75 24.62 5.61
CA ASP A 385 2.83 25.44 6.42
C ASP A 385 1.61 25.88 5.62
N PHE A 386 1.78 26.28 4.37
CA PHE A 386 0.66 26.67 3.49
C PHE A 386 -0.31 25.51 3.26
N ALA A 387 0.20 24.31 3.02
CA ALA A 387 -0.64 23.13 2.83
C ALA A 387 -1.38 22.75 4.14
N VAL A 388 -0.69 22.81 5.27
CA VAL A 388 -1.28 22.53 6.60
C VAL A 388 -2.32 23.60 6.97
N ASP A 389 -2.06 24.90 6.70
CA ASP A 389 -3.04 25.96 6.96
C ASP A 389 -4.30 25.78 6.11
N THR A 390 -4.16 25.36 4.86
CA THR A 390 -5.30 25.00 4.01
C THR A 390 -6.14 23.89 4.64
N ALA A 391 -5.51 22.84 5.18
CA ALA A 391 -6.20 21.77 5.91
C ALA A 391 -6.89 22.32 7.17
N LEU A 392 -6.22 23.19 7.91
CA LEU A 392 -6.77 23.84 9.11
C LEU A 392 -8.01 24.68 8.81
N GLN A 393 -8.00 25.46 7.73
CA GLN A 393 -9.16 26.27 7.34
C GLN A 393 -10.39 25.41 7.00
N HIS A 394 -10.18 24.30 6.29
CA HIS A 394 -11.25 23.32 6.05
C HIS A 394 -11.68 22.65 7.36
N GLY A 395 -10.74 22.32 8.24
CA GLY A 395 -10.99 21.74 9.56
C GLY A 395 -11.81 22.65 10.47
N LYS A 396 -11.50 23.95 10.53
CA LYS A 396 -12.27 24.94 11.29
C LYS A 396 -13.75 24.96 10.83
N LYS A 397 -14.00 25.01 9.51
CA LYS A 397 -15.37 24.95 8.98
C LYS A 397 -16.10 23.66 9.40
N ASN A 398 -15.42 22.52 9.36
CA ASN A 398 -15.98 21.27 9.84
C ASN A 398 -16.29 21.30 11.34
N ALA A 399 -15.39 21.85 12.16
CA ALA A 399 -15.56 21.93 13.60
C ALA A 399 -16.78 22.78 14.00
N TYR A 400 -16.98 23.94 13.36
CA TYR A 400 -18.17 24.76 13.62
C TYR A 400 -19.48 24.05 13.31
N VAL A 401 -19.57 23.36 12.16
CA VAL A 401 -20.79 22.65 11.80
C VAL A 401 -20.99 21.40 12.69
N ALA A 402 -19.92 20.68 12.98
CA ALA A 402 -19.98 19.53 13.90
C ALA A 402 -20.45 19.94 15.30
N GLY A 403 -19.90 21.05 15.83
CA GLY A 403 -20.30 21.63 17.12
C GLY A 403 -21.78 22.02 17.14
N SER A 404 -22.26 22.69 16.07
CA SER A 404 -23.69 23.07 15.95
C SER A 404 -24.62 21.85 15.90
N VAL A 405 -24.25 20.80 15.14
CA VAL A 405 -25.03 19.55 15.06
C VAL A 405 -25.03 18.79 16.39
N SER A 406 -23.88 18.77 17.08
CA SER A 406 -23.76 18.18 18.41
C SER A 406 -24.65 18.90 19.44
N ALA A 407 -24.59 20.24 19.46
CA ALA A 407 -25.44 21.05 20.34
C ALA A 407 -26.92 20.80 20.06
N PHE A 408 -27.33 20.83 18.78
CA PHE A 408 -28.71 20.51 18.39
C PHE A 408 -29.15 19.11 18.85
N SER A 409 -28.33 18.10 18.65
CA SER A 409 -28.63 16.72 19.12
C SER A 409 -28.78 16.65 20.63
N THR A 410 -27.90 17.35 21.38
CA THR A 410 -27.97 17.42 22.85
C THR A 410 -29.27 18.08 23.32
N TYR A 411 -29.67 19.19 22.70
CA TYR A 411 -30.94 19.86 23.03
C TYR A 411 -32.15 18.98 22.70
N MET A 412 -32.13 18.27 21.58
CA MET A 412 -33.23 17.34 21.23
C MET A 412 -33.34 16.18 22.23
N ASN A 413 -32.20 15.62 22.68
CA ASN A 413 -32.16 14.58 23.69
C ASN A 413 -32.66 15.09 25.06
N LEU A 414 -32.24 16.32 25.46
CA LEU A 414 -32.74 16.96 26.66
C LEU A 414 -34.26 17.17 26.58
N GLY A 415 -34.76 17.69 25.45
CA GLY A 415 -36.20 17.85 25.22
C GLY A 415 -36.96 16.54 25.33
N THR A 416 -36.41 15.44 24.81
CA THR A 416 -36.98 14.10 24.95
C THR A 416 -37.02 13.65 26.41
N ALA A 417 -35.94 13.84 27.16
CA ALA A 417 -35.88 13.51 28.58
C ALA A 417 -36.92 14.31 29.38
N VAL A 418 -37.06 15.59 29.11
CA VAL A 418 -38.07 16.47 29.73
C VAL A 418 -39.49 15.99 29.38
N LEU A 419 -39.76 15.64 28.12
CA LEU A 419 -41.09 15.12 27.72
C LEU A 419 -41.41 13.79 28.38
N ILE A 420 -40.44 12.88 28.47
CA ILE A 420 -40.62 11.58 29.16
C ILE A 420 -40.94 11.78 30.64
N LEU A 421 -40.16 12.64 31.34
CA LEU A 421 -40.33 12.92 32.75
C LEU A 421 -41.65 13.65 33.03
N TRP A 422 -42.03 14.65 32.20
CA TRP A 422 -43.23 15.40 32.35
C TRP A 422 -44.47 14.54 32.12
N TYR A 423 -44.56 13.88 30.94
CA TYR A 423 -45.72 13.07 30.62
C TYR A 423 -45.77 11.78 31.49
N GLY A 424 -44.64 11.12 31.71
CA GLY A 424 -44.56 9.96 32.60
C GLY A 424 -44.83 10.32 34.05
N GLY A 425 -44.36 11.45 34.52
CA GLY A 425 -44.62 11.95 35.87
C GLY A 425 -46.10 12.28 36.11
N THR A 426 -46.76 12.95 35.13
CA THR A 426 -48.25 13.15 35.22
C THR A 426 -49.01 11.86 35.28
N GLN A 427 -48.61 10.85 34.43
CA GLN A 427 -49.25 9.50 34.51
C GLN A 427 -49.06 8.81 35.85
N VAL A 428 -47.87 8.92 36.48
CA VAL A 428 -47.58 8.37 37.81
C VAL A 428 -48.45 9.05 38.88
N CYS A 429 -48.60 10.37 38.84
CA CYS A 429 -49.42 11.14 39.76
C CYS A 429 -50.92 10.87 39.60
N ASP A 430 -51.42 10.87 38.35
CA ASP A 430 -52.86 10.70 38.06
C ASP A 430 -53.34 9.28 38.35
N SER A 431 -52.52 8.26 38.12
CA SER A 431 -52.86 6.85 38.36
C SER A 431 -52.53 6.34 39.78
N ASN A 432 -52.03 7.21 40.67
CA ASN A 432 -51.48 6.81 41.98
C ASN A 432 -50.51 5.60 41.87
N GLY A 433 -49.76 5.53 40.74
CA GLY A 433 -48.78 4.48 40.51
C GLY A 433 -49.36 3.14 40.04
N GLN A 434 -50.67 3.02 39.78
CA GLN A 434 -51.30 1.75 39.34
C GLN A 434 -50.95 1.41 37.88
N GLU A 435 -50.97 2.38 36.95
CA GLU A 435 -50.57 2.14 35.54
C GLU A 435 -49.06 2.18 35.34
N LEU A 436 -48.44 3.18 35.95
CA LEU A 436 -46.98 3.41 35.80
C LEU A 436 -46.38 3.75 37.18
N SER A 437 -45.48 2.88 37.68
CA SER A 437 -44.73 3.18 38.90
C SER A 437 -43.54 4.13 38.64
N LEU A 438 -43.06 4.79 39.69
CA LEU A 438 -41.86 5.67 39.58
C LEU A 438 -40.63 4.87 39.12
N GLY A 439 -40.49 3.63 39.62
CA GLY A 439 -39.40 2.74 39.18
C GLY A 439 -39.48 2.37 37.69
N LYS A 440 -40.71 2.15 37.15
CA LYS A 440 -40.91 1.93 35.72
C LYS A 440 -40.60 3.18 34.89
N LEU A 441 -40.93 4.38 35.34
CA LEU A 441 -40.59 5.62 34.67
C LEU A 441 -39.07 5.80 34.60
N PHE A 442 -38.36 5.54 35.69
CA PHE A 442 -36.90 5.59 35.72
C PHE A 442 -36.27 4.51 34.81
N THR A 443 -36.81 3.28 34.84
CA THR A 443 -36.40 2.19 33.93
C THR A 443 -36.53 2.62 32.48
N PHE A 444 -37.65 3.26 32.12
CA PHE A 444 -37.91 3.72 30.76
C PHE A 444 -36.85 4.76 30.33
N GLN A 445 -36.50 5.71 31.22
CA GLN A 445 -35.48 6.71 30.96
C GLN A 445 -34.10 6.07 30.70
N LEU A 446 -33.76 5.00 31.44
CA LEU A 446 -32.50 4.27 31.24
C LEU A 446 -32.49 3.53 29.89
N TYR A 447 -33.60 2.87 29.52
CA TYR A 447 -33.72 2.22 28.20
C TYR A 447 -33.62 3.23 27.07
N TRP A 448 -34.26 4.41 27.21
CA TRP A 448 -34.14 5.48 26.24
C TRP A 448 -32.67 5.90 26.02
N ASN A 449 -31.95 6.15 27.11
CA ASN A 449 -30.53 6.51 27.05
C ASN A 449 -29.69 5.43 26.41
N MET A 450 -29.92 4.16 26.74
CA MET A 450 -29.25 3.01 26.14
C MET A 450 -29.49 2.92 24.63
N MET A 451 -30.75 3.05 24.20
CA MET A 451 -31.12 3.07 22.78
C MET A 451 -30.49 4.24 22.01
N ASN A 452 -30.52 5.45 22.58
CA ASN A 452 -29.95 6.65 21.95
C ASN A 452 -28.45 6.50 21.77
N THR A 453 -27.73 6.01 22.76
CA THR A 453 -26.30 5.72 22.67
C THR A 453 -26.01 4.66 21.61
N ALA A 454 -26.77 3.58 21.58
CA ALA A 454 -26.64 2.51 20.59
C ALA A 454 -26.88 3.04 19.16
N PHE A 455 -27.88 3.91 18.98
CA PHE A 455 -28.19 4.51 17.67
C PHE A 455 -27.05 5.40 17.15
N ILE A 456 -26.48 6.25 17.99
CA ILE A 456 -25.34 7.12 17.63
C ILE A 456 -24.12 6.25 17.29
N SER A 457 -23.83 5.23 18.11
CA SER A 457 -22.68 4.33 17.90
C SER A 457 -22.78 3.57 16.59
N LEU A 458 -23.98 3.06 16.22
CA LEU A 458 -24.21 2.40 14.93
C LEU A 458 -23.88 3.32 13.73
N GLY A 459 -24.17 4.63 13.85
CA GLY A 459 -23.82 5.60 12.82
C GLY A 459 -22.30 5.72 12.60
N ASN A 460 -21.52 5.64 13.66
CA ASN A 460 -20.05 5.68 13.59
C ASN A 460 -19.47 4.40 12.99
N VAL A 461 -20.02 3.24 13.36
CA VAL A 461 -19.64 1.93 12.83
C VAL A 461 -19.67 1.90 11.31
N PHE A 462 -20.73 2.43 10.67
CA PHE A 462 -20.81 2.48 9.21
C PHE A 462 -19.68 3.29 8.56
N ASN A 463 -19.25 4.39 9.17
CA ASN A 463 -18.14 5.19 8.66
C ASN A 463 -16.80 4.42 8.74
N ASP A 464 -16.56 3.73 9.83
CA ASP A 464 -15.34 2.94 10.03
C ASP A 464 -15.31 1.73 9.07
N LEU A 465 -16.44 1.09 8.81
CA LEU A 465 -16.56 0.01 7.83
C LEU A 465 -16.18 0.46 6.40
N ILE A 466 -16.67 1.63 5.98
CA ILE A 466 -16.35 2.18 4.65
C ILE A 466 -14.85 2.48 4.53
N ARG A 467 -14.25 3.07 5.56
CA ARG A 467 -12.82 3.38 5.58
C ARG A 467 -11.97 2.11 5.47
N SER A 468 -12.31 1.11 6.21
CA SER A 468 -11.54 -0.12 6.31
C SER A 468 -11.72 -1.05 5.11
N SER A 469 -12.86 -0.97 4.42
CA SER A 469 -13.07 -1.74 3.19
C SER A 469 -12.07 -1.37 2.10
N SER A 470 -11.64 -0.11 2.02
CA SER A 470 -10.63 0.33 1.06
C SER A 470 -9.22 -0.17 1.39
N ALA A 471 -8.86 -0.24 2.68
CA ALA A 471 -7.60 -0.84 3.12
C ALA A 471 -7.59 -2.35 2.85
N ALA A 472 -8.71 -3.02 3.12
CA ALA A 472 -8.88 -4.44 2.83
C ALA A 472 -8.77 -4.77 1.34
N GLU A 473 -9.35 -3.95 0.46
CA GLU A 473 -9.21 -4.13 -0.99
C GLU A 473 -7.74 -4.11 -1.41
N ARG A 474 -6.95 -3.17 -0.89
CA ARG A 474 -5.51 -3.10 -1.18
C ARG A 474 -4.73 -4.30 -0.65
N VAL A 475 -5.06 -4.79 0.54
CA VAL A 475 -4.39 -5.95 1.15
C VAL A 475 -4.78 -7.25 0.45
N PHE A 476 -6.07 -7.49 0.21
CA PHE A 476 -6.53 -8.69 -0.49
C PHE A 476 -6.07 -8.73 -1.95
N SER A 477 -6.01 -7.59 -2.64
CA SER A 477 -5.46 -7.55 -3.99
C SER A 477 -4.01 -8.03 -4.06
N LEU A 478 -3.23 -7.83 -2.99
CA LEU A 478 -1.87 -8.34 -2.89
C LEU A 478 -1.82 -9.80 -2.43
N ILE A 479 -2.67 -10.22 -1.49
CA ILE A 479 -2.74 -11.61 -1.03
C ILE A 479 -3.19 -12.55 -2.17
N ASP A 480 -4.16 -12.11 -2.95
CA ASP A 480 -4.73 -12.88 -4.08
C ASP A 480 -3.92 -12.73 -5.37
N ALA A 481 -2.97 -11.79 -5.41
CA ALA A 481 -2.10 -11.61 -6.58
C ALA A 481 -1.24 -12.84 -6.78
N ARG A 482 -1.24 -13.34 -8.00
CA ARG A 482 -0.36 -14.44 -8.42
C ARG A 482 0.80 -13.88 -9.22
N PRO A 483 2.03 -14.32 -8.94
CA PRO A 483 3.17 -13.96 -9.76
C PRO A 483 2.94 -14.47 -11.20
N GLU A 484 3.40 -13.74 -12.19
CA GLU A 484 3.34 -14.19 -13.58
C GLU A 484 4.30 -15.36 -13.82
N MET A 485 5.46 -15.29 -13.15
CA MET A 485 6.41 -16.39 -13.06
C MET A 485 6.32 -17.03 -11.67
N ASP A 486 5.59 -18.14 -11.56
CA ASP A 486 5.64 -18.91 -10.31
C ASP A 486 7.05 -19.48 -10.12
N PRO A 487 7.77 -19.13 -9.04
CA PRO A 487 9.14 -19.59 -8.81
C PRO A 487 9.28 -21.12 -8.75
N ASP A 488 8.22 -21.79 -8.36
CA ASP A 488 8.19 -23.24 -8.16
C ASP A 488 7.63 -24.00 -9.38
N ALA A 489 7.06 -23.30 -10.37
CA ALA A 489 6.53 -23.93 -11.58
C ALA A 489 7.64 -24.34 -12.54
N GLY A 490 7.49 -25.51 -13.16
CA GLY A 490 8.41 -26.09 -14.15
C GLY A 490 9.31 -27.18 -13.57
N ASP A 491 10.15 -27.76 -14.44
CA ASP A 491 11.04 -28.86 -14.10
C ASP A 491 12.16 -28.39 -13.15
N THR A 492 12.44 -29.19 -12.13
CA THR A 492 13.59 -28.97 -11.25
C THR A 492 14.87 -29.46 -11.90
N VAL A 493 15.94 -28.68 -11.79
CA VAL A 493 17.22 -29.02 -12.40
C VAL A 493 18.27 -29.22 -11.31
N SER A 494 18.98 -30.36 -11.40
CA SER A 494 20.09 -30.69 -10.50
C SER A 494 21.42 -30.12 -11.05
N ARG A 495 22.32 -29.77 -10.14
CA ARG A 495 23.65 -29.25 -10.46
C ARG A 495 24.47 -30.21 -11.35
N ASP A 496 24.34 -31.50 -11.13
CA ASP A 496 25.15 -32.51 -11.81
C ASP A 496 24.62 -32.80 -13.22
N SER A 497 23.36 -32.45 -13.53
CA SER A 497 22.76 -32.65 -14.83
C SER A 497 23.03 -31.55 -15.85
N ILE A 498 23.68 -30.46 -15.43
CA ILE A 498 23.86 -29.24 -16.23
C ILE A 498 25.31 -29.10 -16.67
N LYS A 499 25.53 -28.95 -18.00
CA LYS A 499 26.82 -28.57 -18.59
C LYS A 499 27.06 -27.07 -18.60
N GLY A 500 25.98 -26.27 -18.69
CA GLY A 500 26.02 -24.81 -18.68
C GLY A 500 26.07 -24.16 -20.06
N HIS A 501 25.59 -24.83 -21.12
CA HIS A 501 25.45 -24.18 -22.43
C HIS A 501 24.27 -23.24 -22.46
N LEU A 502 24.51 -21.94 -22.64
CA LEU A 502 23.49 -20.91 -22.74
C LEU A 502 23.31 -20.46 -24.19
N ALA A 503 22.08 -20.33 -24.67
CA ALA A 503 21.77 -19.82 -25.98
C ALA A 503 20.55 -18.89 -25.99
N LEU A 504 20.70 -17.71 -26.55
CA LEU A 504 19.63 -16.75 -26.86
C LEU A 504 19.28 -16.87 -28.34
N ARG A 505 18.00 -17.04 -28.68
CA ARG A 505 17.55 -17.16 -30.07
C ARG A 505 16.41 -16.15 -30.34
N GLY A 506 16.72 -15.15 -31.15
CA GLY A 506 15.76 -14.12 -31.57
C GLY A 506 15.18 -13.32 -30.41
N VAL A 507 15.93 -13.12 -29.32
CA VAL A 507 15.38 -12.54 -28.08
C VAL A 507 15.05 -11.07 -28.25
N GLU A 508 13.79 -10.73 -28.06
CA GLU A 508 13.29 -9.35 -27.93
C GLU A 508 12.83 -9.07 -26.50
N PHE A 509 13.09 -7.86 -26.00
CA PHE A 509 12.67 -7.52 -24.65
C PHE A 509 12.33 -6.05 -24.48
N ARG A 510 11.26 -5.82 -23.70
CA ARG A 510 10.78 -4.50 -23.23
C ARG A 510 10.50 -4.56 -21.74
N TYR A 511 10.97 -3.56 -20.99
CA TYR A 511 10.54 -3.40 -19.61
C TYR A 511 9.06 -2.96 -19.57
N ARG A 512 8.27 -3.52 -18.69
CA ARG A 512 6.85 -3.15 -18.53
C ARG A 512 6.66 -1.72 -18.07
N THR A 513 7.60 -1.18 -17.32
CA THR A 513 7.61 0.22 -16.89
C THR A 513 7.83 1.17 -18.06
N ARG A 514 8.40 0.70 -19.20
CA ARG A 514 8.68 1.47 -20.42
C ARG A 514 8.35 0.66 -21.67
N PRO A 515 7.07 0.38 -21.94
CA PRO A 515 6.64 -0.55 -22.98
C PRO A 515 6.95 -0.09 -24.40
N ASP A 516 7.08 1.21 -24.62
CA ASP A 516 7.36 1.78 -25.94
C ASP A 516 8.83 1.64 -26.36
N ASN A 517 9.71 1.29 -25.39
CA ASN A 517 11.14 1.16 -25.65
C ASN A 517 11.56 -0.32 -25.78
N LEU A 518 11.84 -0.76 -27.00
CA LEU A 518 12.40 -2.09 -27.28
C LEU A 518 13.89 -2.06 -26.96
N VAL A 519 14.27 -2.68 -25.82
CA VAL A 519 15.63 -2.69 -25.31
C VAL A 519 16.49 -3.72 -26.04
N LEU A 520 16.00 -4.93 -26.26
CA LEU A 520 16.66 -5.97 -27.07
C LEU A 520 15.83 -6.24 -28.33
N LYS A 521 16.52 -6.40 -29.47
CA LYS A 521 15.94 -6.40 -30.83
C LYS A 521 16.39 -7.61 -31.61
N GLY A 522 15.90 -8.80 -31.27
CA GLY A 522 16.23 -10.04 -31.93
C GLY A 522 17.68 -10.51 -31.66
N VAL A 523 18.05 -10.58 -30.38
CA VAL A 523 19.40 -10.99 -29.96
C VAL A 523 19.61 -12.49 -30.13
N ASN A 524 20.71 -12.83 -30.84
CA ASN A 524 21.19 -14.22 -30.99
C ASN A 524 22.60 -14.33 -30.42
N LEU A 525 22.80 -15.19 -29.41
CA LEU A 525 24.09 -15.39 -28.76
C LEU A 525 24.18 -16.81 -28.23
N GLU A 526 25.25 -17.50 -28.54
CA GLU A 526 25.58 -18.80 -27.97
C GLU A 526 26.82 -18.66 -27.08
N MET A 527 26.77 -19.27 -25.91
CA MET A 527 27.80 -19.26 -24.87
C MET A 527 28.10 -20.70 -24.50
N PRO A 528 29.23 -21.25 -24.99
CA PRO A 528 29.61 -22.64 -24.76
C PRO A 528 29.84 -22.94 -23.27
N PRO A 529 29.70 -24.21 -22.84
CA PRO A 529 29.93 -24.61 -21.47
C PRO A 529 31.39 -24.38 -21.07
N GLY A 530 31.58 -23.89 -19.82
CA GLY A 530 32.91 -23.68 -19.24
C GLY A 530 33.72 -22.56 -19.90
N THR A 531 33.12 -21.71 -20.73
CA THR A 531 33.76 -20.58 -21.38
C THR A 531 33.36 -19.23 -20.78
N THR A 532 34.22 -18.24 -20.93
CA THR A 532 33.98 -16.88 -20.52
C THR A 532 33.51 -16.04 -21.70
N THR A 533 32.31 -15.49 -21.62
CA THR A 533 31.75 -14.56 -22.62
C THR A 533 31.63 -13.15 -22.04
N ALA A 534 32.34 -12.19 -22.68
CA ALA A 534 32.27 -10.78 -22.31
C ALA A 534 31.20 -10.04 -23.13
N LEU A 535 30.30 -9.33 -22.47
CA LEU A 535 29.34 -8.40 -23.06
C LEU A 535 29.90 -6.97 -23.01
N VAL A 536 30.21 -6.41 -24.16
CA VAL A 536 30.86 -5.07 -24.30
C VAL A 536 29.93 -4.14 -25.08
N GLY A 537 29.97 -2.86 -24.79
CA GLY A 537 29.19 -1.84 -25.51
C GLY A 537 28.89 -0.62 -24.66
N LYS A 538 28.31 0.42 -25.30
CA LYS A 538 27.97 1.67 -24.61
C LYS A 538 26.94 1.43 -23.49
N SER A 539 26.99 2.29 -22.46
CA SER A 539 25.95 2.31 -21.40
C SER A 539 24.54 2.44 -22.02
N GLY A 540 23.56 1.73 -21.47
CA GLY A 540 22.19 1.68 -22.02
C GLY A 540 22.03 0.80 -23.26
N GLY A 541 23.08 0.07 -23.72
CA GLY A 541 23.02 -0.83 -24.88
C GLY A 541 22.19 -2.10 -24.67
N GLY A 542 21.84 -2.48 -23.44
CA GLY A 542 21.07 -3.69 -23.10
C GLY A 542 21.90 -4.83 -22.47
N LYS A 543 23.16 -4.60 -22.07
CA LYS A 543 24.07 -5.62 -21.50
C LYS A 543 23.51 -6.24 -20.21
N SER A 544 23.21 -5.44 -19.19
CA SER A 544 22.64 -5.92 -17.92
C SER A 544 21.26 -6.55 -18.11
N THR A 545 20.49 -6.09 -19.12
CA THR A 545 19.21 -6.72 -19.48
C THR A 545 19.40 -8.16 -19.96
N ILE A 546 20.46 -8.46 -20.71
CA ILE A 546 20.78 -9.84 -21.13
C ILE A 546 21.05 -10.71 -19.88
N VAL A 547 21.86 -10.24 -18.93
CA VAL A 547 22.15 -10.97 -17.68
C VAL A 547 20.88 -11.17 -16.85
N HIS A 548 20.02 -10.15 -16.71
CA HIS A 548 18.75 -10.27 -16.00
C HIS A 548 17.80 -11.29 -16.63
N LEU A 549 17.80 -11.41 -17.95
CA LEU A 549 17.02 -12.44 -18.67
C LEU A 549 17.61 -13.83 -18.49
N LEU A 550 18.95 -13.98 -18.52
CA LEU A 550 19.63 -15.24 -18.26
C LEU A 550 19.37 -15.76 -16.83
N MET A 551 19.32 -14.84 -15.84
CA MET A 551 18.91 -15.18 -14.47
C MET A 551 17.41 -15.38 -14.30
N ARG A 552 16.64 -15.21 -15.39
CA ARG A 552 15.18 -15.28 -15.40
C ARG A 552 14.52 -14.37 -14.35
N PHE A 553 15.05 -13.14 -14.21
CA PHE A 553 14.36 -12.07 -13.47
C PHE A 553 13.16 -11.56 -14.26
N TYR A 554 13.27 -11.62 -15.59
CA TYR A 554 12.22 -11.30 -16.55
C TYR A 554 12.14 -12.41 -17.60
N GLU A 555 11.02 -12.49 -18.31
CA GLU A 555 10.85 -13.32 -19.48
C GLU A 555 10.98 -12.49 -20.77
N PRO A 556 11.54 -13.04 -21.85
CA PRO A 556 11.63 -12.33 -23.13
C PRO A 556 10.22 -11.99 -23.65
N THR A 557 10.11 -10.87 -24.37
CA THR A 557 8.86 -10.46 -25.02
C THR A 557 8.58 -11.34 -26.24
N ASP A 558 9.64 -11.70 -26.96
CA ASP A 558 9.64 -12.64 -28.08
C ASP A 558 10.99 -13.37 -28.15
N GLY A 559 11.05 -14.48 -28.87
CA GLY A 559 12.22 -15.37 -28.89
C GLY A 559 12.28 -16.28 -27.66
N ALA A 560 13.41 -16.98 -27.48
CA ALA A 560 13.60 -17.92 -26.40
C ALA A 560 15.03 -17.99 -25.89
N ILE A 561 15.20 -18.38 -24.62
CA ILE A 561 16.49 -18.62 -23.97
C ILE A 561 16.57 -20.09 -23.61
N PHE A 562 17.71 -20.72 -23.93
CA PHE A 562 17.94 -22.14 -23.72
C PHE A 562 19.12 -22.37 -22.77
N LEU A 563 18.95 -23.34 -21.88
CA LEU A 563 20.01 -23.90 -21.05
C LEU A 563 20.15 -25.39 -21.40
N ASP A 564 21.33 -25.76 -21.91
CA ASP A 564 21.61 -27.16 -22.40
C ASP A 564 20.53 -27.67 -23.36
N GLY A 565 20.00 -26.83 -24.25
CA GLY A 565 18.98 -27.16 -25.23
C GLY A 565 17.54 -27.14 -24.70
N ARG A 566 17.29 -26.94 -23.39
CA ARG A 566 15.96 -26.82 -22.80
C ARG A 566 15.58 -25.36 -22.69
N ASN A 567 14.33 -25.03 -23.00
CA ASN A 567 13.85 -23.66 -22.81
C ASN A 567 13.81 -23.30 -21.32
N THR A 568 14.37 -22.16 -20.94
CA THR A 568 14.39 -21.70 -19.54
C THR A 568 13.00 -21.45 -18.96
N THR A 569 11.97 -21.24 -19.80
CA THR A 569 10.58 -21.08 -19.36
C THR A 569 9.97 -22.38 -18.83
N GLU A 570 10.48 -23.53 -19.26
CA GLU A 570 10.05 -24.86 -18.82
C GLU A 570 10.68 -25.26 -17.48
N LEU A 571 11.76 -24.61 -17.07
CA LEU A 571 12.49 -24.91 -15.85
C LEU A 571 11.95 -24.10 -14.66
N SER A 572 12.01 -24.66 -13.44
CA SER A 572 11.73 -23.90 -12.22
C SER A 572 12.76 -22.76 -12.06
N SER A 573 12.30 -21.51 -11.94
CA SER A 573 13.20 -20.37 -11.78
C SER A 573 13.99 -20.43 -10.47
N ARG A 574 13.44 -21.08 -9.44
CA ARG A 574 14.14 -21.37 -8.18
C ARG A 574 15.31 -22.32 -8.41
N SER A 575 15.08 -23.45 -9.08
CA SER A 575 16.13 -24.42 -9.35
C SER A 575 17.23 -23.85 -10.27
N LEU A 576 16.86 -23.07 -11.29
CA LEU A 576 17.80 -22.37 -12.16
C LEU A 576 18.71 -21.42 -11.35
N ARG A 577 18.13 -20.58 -10.48
CA ARG A 577 18.90 -19.62 -9.68
C ARG A 577 19.79 -20.29 -8.63
N THR A 578 19.50 -21.51 -8.18
CA THR A 578 20.42 -22.26 -7.32
C THR A 578 21.74 -22.61 -8.01
N LEU A 579 21.74 -22.72 -9.33
CA LEU A 579 22.92 -23.00 -10.14
C LEU A 579 23.73 -21.74 -10.47
N CYS A 580 23.17 -20.56 -10.24
CA CYS A 580 23.77 -19.27 -10.61
C CYS A 580 24.54 -18.65 -9.44
N GLY A 581 25.69 -18.07 -9.74
CA GLY A 581 26.38 -17.07 -8.95
C GLY A 581 26.17 -15.69 -9.60
N PHE A 582 25.96 -14.67 -8.81
CA PHE A 582 25.77 -13.32 -9.32
C PHE A 582 26.54 -12.29 -8.48
N VAL A 583 27.38 -11.51 -9.13
CA VAL A 583 28.04 -10.35 -8.55
C VAL A 583 27.50 -9.11 -9.25
N ALA A 584 26.68 -8.35 -8.54
CA ALA A 584 26.03 -7.15 -9.04
C ALA A 584 26.98 -5.95 -9.01
N GLN A 585 26.69 -4.92 -9.80
CA GLN A 585 27.38 -3.64 -9.81
C GLN A 585 27.39 -2.99 -8.42
N GLU A 586 26.22 -2.97 -7.75
CA GLU A 586 26.08 -2.55 -6.35
C GLU A 586 25.75 -3.75 -5.48
N THR A 587 26.73 -4.24 -4.71
CA THR A 587 26.51 -5.35 -3.80
C THR A 587 25.62 -4.95 -2.63
N GLN A 588 24.52 -5.66 -2.46
CA GLN A 588 23.61 -5.48 -1.34
C GLN A 588 23.90 -6.54 -0.25
N LEU A 589 24.05 -6.06 0.98
CA LEU A 589 24.24 -6.90 2.17
C LEU A 589 23.07 -6.71 3.13
N PHE A 590 22.70 -7.76 3.85
CA PHE A 590 21.70 -7.70 4.89
C PHE A 590 22.33 -7.19 6.20
N ALA A 591 21.53 -6.57 7.06
CA ALA A 591 21.94 -6.09 8.39
C ALA A 591 22.15 -7.23 9.39
N THR A 592 22.93 -8.24 8.99
CA THR A 592 23.31 -9.43 9.79
C THR A 592 24.83 -9.51 9.90
N SER A 593 25.37 -10.60 10.44
CA SER A 593 26.80 -10.83 10.52
C SER A 593 27.41 -11.05 9.13
N ILE A 594 28.73 -10.93 9.02
CA ILE A 594 29.46 -11.22 7.78
C ILE A 594 29.27 -12.70 7.40
N GLU A 595 29.37 -13.63 8.34
CA GLU A 595 29.15 -15.07 8.08
C GLU A 595 27.76 -15.37 7.55
N GLU A 596 26.71 -14.83 8.18
CA GLU A 596 25.33 -15.01 7.72
C GLU A 596 25.11 -14.41 6.30
N ASN A 597 25.76 -13.30 5.99
CA ASN A 597 25.75 -12.73 4.66
C ASN A 597 26.45 -13.63 3.63
N LEU A 598 27.56 -14.25 3.97
CA LEU A 598 28.30 -15.18 3.09
C LEU A 598 27.50 -16.47 2.85
N ALA A 599 26.90 -17.01 3.90
CA ALA A 599 26.08 -18.24 3.82
C ALA A 599 24.70 -18.02 3.21
N TYR A 600 24.32 -16.76 2.92
CA TYR A 600 22.97 -16.43 2.42
C TYR A 600 22.64 -17.15 1.11
N GLY A 601 21.59 -17.96 1.15
CA GLY A 601 21.09 -18.73 -0.01
C GLY A 601 21.94 -19.95 -0.37
N LEU A 602 22.83 -20.42 0.51
CA LEU A 602 23.67 -21.60 0.28
C LEU A 602 22.85 -22.90 0.20
N GLY A 603 21.74 -22.99 0.98
CA GLY A 603 20.81 -24.14 0.93
C GLY A 603 21.34 -25.44 1.56
N ARG A 604 22.54 -25.45 2.11
CA ARG A 604 23.19 -26.54 2.83
C ARG A 604 23.88 -26.06 4.09
N PRO A 605 24.11 -26.94 5.08
CA PRO A 605 25.00 -26.63 6.19
C PRO A 605 26.41 -26.29 5.68
N HIS A 606 27.10 -25.41 6.39
CA HIS A 606 28.48 -25.00 6.12
C HIS A 606 29.31 -25.04 7.39
N THR A 607 30.62 -25.16 7.24
CA THR A 607 31.56 -25.04 8.36
C THR A 607 32.22 -23.67 8.31
N ARG A 608 32.78 -23.24 9.46
CA ARG A 608 33.51 -21.98 9.55
C ARG A 608 34.75 -21.97 8.66
N GLU A 609 35.40 -23.11 8.53
CA GLU A 609 36.58 -23.31 7.69
C GLU A 609 36.27 -23.11 6.21
N GLU A 610 35.10 -23.59 5.73
CA GLU A 610 34.65 -23.35 4.37
C GLU A 610 34.46 -21.83 4.09
N VAL A 611 33.91 -21.12 5.08
CA VAL A 611 33.70 -19.66 4.98
C VAL A 611 35.02 -18.91 4.95
N ILE A 612 35.99 -19.31 5.81
CA ILE A 612 37.33 -18.72 5.84
C ILE A 612 38.03 -18.93 4.50
N ALA A 613 38.08 -20.19 4.00
CA ALA A 613 38.70 -20.50 2.72
C ALA A 613 38.08 -19.69 1.54
N ALA A 614 36.75 -19.49 1.53
CA ALA A 614 36.10 -18.66 0.52
C ALA A 614 36.49 -17.17 0.64
N CYS A 615 36.69 -16.67 1.85
CA CYS A 615 37.13 -15.30 2.11
C CYS A 615 38.62 -15.08 1.77
N GLU A 616 39.47 -16.05 2.04
CA GLU A 616 40.88 -16.03 1.62
C GLU A 616 40.98 -16.04 0.08
N ALA A 617 40.20 -16.87 -0.59
CA ALA A 617 40.13 -16.88 -2.04
C ALA A 617 39.66 -15.56 -2.65
N ALA A 618 38.78 -14.83 -1.96
CA ALA A 618 38.25 -13.53 -2.39
C ALA A 618 39.04 -12.33 -1.85
N ASN A 619 40.21 -12.51 -1.26
CA ASN A 619 41.02 -11.47 -0.62
C ASN A 619 40.21 -10.67 0.43
N ALA A 620 39.29 -11.34 1.13
CA ALA A 620 38.40 -10.72 2.13
C ALA A 620 38.80 -11.03 3.58
N HIS A 621 39.57 -12.07 3.83
CA HIS A 621 39.90 -12.55 5.16
C HIS A 621 40.61 -11.50 6.02
N GLU A 622 41.62 -10.80 5.47
CA GLU A 622 42.43 -9.83 6.21
C GLU A 622 41.53 -8.73 6.83
N PHE A 623 40.76 -8.03 6.01
CA PHE A 623 39.92 -6.93 6.52
C PHE A 623 38.81 -7.41 7.48
N ILE A 624 38.38 -8.68 7.38
CA ILE A 624 37.41 -9.26 8.31
C ILE A 624 38.10 -9.46 9.68
N MET A 625 39.33 -9.94 9.70
CA MET A 625 40.09 -10.14 10.93
C MET A 625 40.43 -8.82 11.64
N ASP A 626 40.49 -7.70 10.90
CA ASP A 626 40.70 -6.36 11.46
C ASP A 626 39.45 -5.79 12.16
N THR A 627 38.29 -6.43 12.02
CA THR A 627 37.07 -6.01 12.71
C THR A 627 37.00 -6.59 14.12
N GLU A 628 36.35 -5.88 15.07
CA GLU A 628 36.28 -6.28 16.50
C GLU A 628 35.68 -7.67 16.71
N GLU A 629 34.61 -8.01 15.98
CA GLU A 629 33.91 -9.29 16.11
C GLU A 629 34.21 -10.24 14.94
N GLN A 630 35.17 -9.91 14.08
CA GLN A 630 35.60 -10.71 12.92
C GLN A 630 34.39 -11.12 12.05
N TYR A 631 34.20 -12.40 11.78
CA TYR A 631 33.09 -12.90 10.96
C TYR A 631 31.71 -12.69 11.57
N ASP A 632 31.64 -12.47 12.88
CA ASP A 632 30.38 -12.19 13.58
C ASP A 632 30.00 -10.70 13.56
N THR A 633 30.89 -9.85 13.01
CA THR A 633 30.67 -8.41 12.84
C THR A 633 29.43 -8.13 12.01
N ARG A 634 28.52 -7.30 12.54
CA ARG A 634 27.31 -6.85 11.85
C ARG A 634 27.64 -5.71 10.88
N VAL A 635 27.22 -5.85 9.62
CA VAL A 635 27.59 -4.92 8.53
C VAL A 635 26.67 -3.70 8.39
N GLY A 636 25.60 -3.61 9.21
CA GLY A 636 24.59 -2.54 9.10
C GLY A 636 23.67 -2.67 7.89
N GLU A 637 22.69 -1.76 7.77
CA GLU A 637 21.76 -1.76 6.62
C GLU A 637 22.52 -1.52 5.32
N LYS A 638 22.31 -2.39 4.31
CA LYS A 638 22.96 -2.37 3.00
C LYS A 638 24.50 -2.40 3.07
N GLY A 639 25.08 -2.83 4.21
CA GLY A 639 26.53 -2.88 4.38
C GLY A 639 27.19 -1.50 4.49
N VAL A 640 26.49 -0.51 5.06
CA VAL A 640 26.98 0.89 5.16
C VAL A 640 28.29 1.03 5.92
N MET A 641 28.61 0.07 6.80
CA MET A 641 29.86 0.05 7.58
C MET A 641 31.09 -0.41 6.78
N LEU A 642 30.90 -0.94 5.57
CA LEU A 642 31.96 -1.47 4.72
C LEU A 642 32.21 -0.56 3.52
N SER A 643 33.46 -0.50 3.06
CA SER A 643 33.81 0.17 1.82
C SER A 643 33.20 -0.55 0.60
N GLY A 644 33.14 0.13 -0.57
CA GLY A 644 32.67 -0.46 -1.81
C GLY A 644 33.41 -1.74 -2.18
N GLY A 645 34.74 -1.72 -2.09
CA GLY A 645 35.63 -2.85 -2.38
C GLY A 645 35.46 -4.01 -1.39
N GLN A 646 35.29 -3.71 -0.11
CA GLN A 646 35.01 -4.74 0.91
C GLN A 646 33.67 -5.45 0.64
N ARG A 647 32.60 -4.69 0.33
CA ARG A 647 31.31 -5.28 -0.05
C ARG A 647 31.43 -6.18 -1.28
N GLN A 648 32.21 -5.74 -2.29
CA GLN A 648 32.41 -6.48 -3.53
C GLN A 648 33.16 -7.80 -3.27
N ARG A 649 34.23 -7.77 -2.45
CA ARG A 649 34.99 -8.97 -2.05
C ARG A 649 34.11 -9.96 -1.28
N LEU A 650 33.20 -9.50 -0.43
CA LEU A 650 32.21 -10.38 0.20
C LEU A 650 31.23 -11.01 -0.79
N ALA A 651 30.81 -10.28 -1.84
CA ALA A 651 29.97 -10.86 -2.88
C ALA A 651 30.70 -11.93 -3.70
N ILE A 652 31.99 -11.73 -3.96
CA ILE A 652 32.86 -12.73 -4.62
C ILE A 652 33.04 -13.94 -3.71
N ALA A 653 33.32 -13.75 -2.40
CA ALA A 653 33.41 -14.83 -1.41
C ALA A 653 32.12 -15.66 -1.33
N ARG A 654 30.94 -15.00 -1.42
CA ARG A 654 29.64 -15.68 -1.53
C ARG A 654 29.55 -16.59 -2.75
N CYS A 655 30.11 -16.19 -3.89
CA CYS A 655 30.18 -17.03 -5.10
C CYS A 655 31.16 -18.19 -4.94
N PHE A 656 32.32 -18.00 -4.29
CA PHE A 656 33.24 -19.10 -3.97
C PHE A 656 32.59 -20.17 -3.09
N LEU A 657 31.90 -19.74 -2.03
CA LEU A 657 31.21 -20.66 -1.11
C LEU A 657 30.08 -21.42 -1.79
N ARG A 658 29.37 -20.78 -2.71
CA ARG A 658 28.24 -21.36 -3.46
C ARG A 658 28.67 -22.31 -4.59
N GLN A 659 29.84 -22.10 -5.18
CA GLN A 659 30.38 -22.88 -6.32
C GLN A 659 29.37 -23.03 -7.48
N PRO A 660 28.96 -21.97 -8.16
CA PRO A 660 27.90 -21.99 -9.19
C PRO A 660 28.33 -22.78 -10.45
N ARG A 661 27.35 -23.18 -11.31
CA ARG A 661 27.60 -23.68 -12.67
C ARG A 661 27.54 -22.56 -13.72
N LEU A 662 26.82 -21.50 -13.40
CA LEU A 662 26.68 -20.31 -14.22
C LEU A 662 27.09 -19.10 -13.37
N LEU A 663 28.02 -18.31 -13.82
CA LEU A 663 28.52 -17.12 -13.10
C LEU A 663 28.21 -15.87 -13.92
N PHE A 664 27.49 -14.94 -13.31
CA PHE A 664 27.14 -13.65 -13.90
C PHE A 664 27.84 -12.52 -13.14
N LEU A 665 28.60 -11.68 -13.87
CA LEU A 665 29.35 -10.58 -13.31
C LEU A 665 28.91 -9.28 -13.99
N ASP A 666 28.30 -8.34 -13.24
CA ASP A 666 27.83 -7.06 -13.78
C ASP A 666 28.66 -5.91 -13.21
N GLU A 667 29.59 -5.36 -14.03
CA GLU A 667 30.42 -4.17 -13.74
C GLU A 667 31.09 -4.19 -12.35
N ALA A 668 31.61 -5.32 -11.93
CA ALA A 668 32.05 -5.57 -10.56
C ALA A 668 33.20 -4.65 -10.04
N THR A 669 33.83 -3.81 -10.86
CA THR A 669 34.96 -2.97 -10.47
C THR A 669 34.77 -1.46 -10.75
N SER A 670 33.59 -1.02 -11.20
CA SER A 670 33.37 0.32 -11.79
C SER A 670 33.44 1.52 -10.82
N ALA A 671 33.40 1.31 -9.50
CA ALA A 671 33.28 2.37 -8.49
C ALA A 671 34.34 2.28 -7.38
N LEU A 672 35.49 1.66 -7.65
CA LEU A 672 36.51 1.38 -6.67
C LEU A 672 37.76 2.26 -6.88
N ASP A 673 38.48 2.54 -5.79
CA ASP A 673 39.82 3.11 -5.81
C ASP A 673 40.84 2.08 -6.32
N ALA A 674 41.98 2.52 -6.83
CA ALA A 674 42.93 1.68 -7.56
C ALA A 674 43.45 0.48 -6.76
N GLU A 675 43.69 0.63 -5.45
CA GLU A 675 44.15 -0.45 -4.59
C GLU A 675 43.10 -1.53 -4.37
N ASN A 676 41.92 -1.15 -3.97
CA ASN A 676 40.76 -2.08 -3.80
C ASN A 676 40.37 -2.74 -5.11
N GLU A 677 40.51 -2.04 -6.23
CA GLU A 677 40.26 -2.56 -7.54
C GLU A 677 41.19 -3.73 -7.89
N ALA A 678 42.50 -3.58 -7.67
CA ALA A 678 43.46 -4.65 -7.95
C ALA A 678 43.12 -5.92 -7.13
N LEU A 679 42.76 -5.78 -5.85
CA LEU A 679 42.36 -6.90 -5.02
C LEU A 679 41.04 -7.57 -5.47
N VAL A 680 40.07 -6.79 -5.89
CA VAL A 680 38.82 -7.29 -6.44
C VAL A 680 39.05 -7.99 -7.78
N GLN A 681 39.88 -7.41 -8.67
CA GLN A 681 40.19 -8.02 -9.95
C GLN A 681 40.92 -9.35 -9.77
N GLN A 682 41.92 -9.43 -8.90
CA GLN A 682 42.61 -10.68 -8.57
C GLN A 682 41.65 -11.74 -8.04
N ALA A 683 40.71 -11.38 -7.18
CA ALA A 683 39.70 -12.29 -6.66
C ALA A 683 38.72 -12.78 -7.75
N LEU A 684 38.37 -11.92 -8.72
CA LEU A 684 37.55 -12.27 -9.86
C LEU A 684 38.24 -13.24 -10.81
N ASP A 685 39.51 -12.95 -11.16
CA ASP A 685 40.31 -13.81 -12.01
C ASP A 685 40.45 -15.21 -11.40
N LYS A 686 40.77 -15.28 -10.12
CA LYS A 686 40.82 -16.53 -9.36
C LYS A 686 39.49 -17.28 -9.32
N LEU A 687 38.34 -16.54 -9.21
CA LEU A 687 37.00 -17.14 -9.26
C LEU A 687 36.70 -17.72 -10.65
N ILE A 688 37.04 -17.02 -11.71
CA ILE A 688 36.85 -17.47 -13.09
C ILE A 688 37.68 -18.71 -13.38
N GLU A 689 38.97 -18.70 -13.05
CA GLU A 689 39.88 -19.82 -13.29
C GLU A 689 39.54 -21.07 -12.49
N SER A 690 39.21 -20.90 -11.20
CA SER A 690 38.99 -22.05 -10.31
C SER A 690 37.61 -22.70 -10.46
N SER A 691 36.61 -22.00 -10.99
CA SER A 691 35.22 -22.45 -10.94
C SER A 691 34.85 -23.47 -12.01
N GLY A 692 35.51 -23.50 -13.17
CA GLY A 692 35.15 -24.36 -14.32
C GLY A 692 33.72 -24.16 -14.82
N CYS A 693 33.08 -23.05 -14.46
CA CYS A 693 31.71 -22.70 -14.81
C CYS A 693 31.63 -21.88 -16.10
N THR A 694 30.43 -21.75 -16.65
CA THR A 694 30.17 -20.82 -17.75
C THR A 694 30.02 -19.42 -17.18
N VAL A 695 30.85 -18.49 -17.65
CA VAL A 695 30.92 -17.13 -17.16
C VAL A 695 30.35 -16.15 -18.18
N VAL A 696 29.46 -15.29 -17.76
CA VAL A 696 28.98 -14.14 -18.55
C VAL A 696 29.33 -12.88 -17.78
N LEU A 697 30.20 -12.07 -18.33
CA LEU A 697 30.65 -10.85 -17.68
C LEU A 697 30.30 -9.59 -18.49
N ILE A 698 29.89 -8.55 -17.80
CA ILE A 698 29.74 -7.20 -18.34
C ILE A 698 30.96 -6.42 -17.85
N ALA A 699 31.83 -6.04 -18.78
CA ALA A 699 33.01 -5.35 -18.44
C ALA A 699 33.05 -3.95 -19.04
N HIS A 700 33.55 -3.01 -18.23
CA HIS A 700 33.93 -1.66 -18.64
C HIS A 700 35.45 -1.50 -18.74
N ARG A 701 36.22 -2.51 -18.29
CA ARG A 701 37.67 -2.49 -18.31
C ARG A 701 38.24 -3.49 -19.30
N LEU A 702 39.24 -3.03 -20.04
CA LEU A 702 39.84 -3.78 -21.12
C LEU A 702 40.60 -5.03 -20.61
N SER A 703 41.28 -4.95 -19.46
CA SER A 703 41.98 -6.08 -18.82
C SER A 703 41.09 -7.31 -18.60
N THR A 704 39.85 -7.11 -18.19
CA THR A 704 38.89 -8.22 -17.94
C THR A 704 38.35 -8.83 -19.25
N VAL A 705 38.30 -8.01 -20.33
CA VAL A 705 37.75 -8.41 -21.63
C VAL A 705 38.77 -9.19 -22.47
N ILE A 706 40.04 -8.82 -22.40
CA ILE A 706 41.12 -9.42 -23.26
C ILE A 706 41.22 -10.93 -23.04
N ASN A 707 41.13 -11.38 -21.81
CA ASN A 707 41.23 -12.81 -21.44
C ASN A 707 39.95 -13.63 -21.66
N SER A 708 38.89 -13.04 -22.24
CA SER A 708 37.62 -13.75 -22.45
C SER A 708 37.69 -14.61 -23.71
N ASN A 709 37.16 -15.84 -23.65
CA ASN A 709 37.09 -16.76 -24.79
C ASN A 709 36.25 -16.21 -25.93
N GLN A 710 35.27 -15.38 -25.61
CA GLN A 710 34.34 -14.78 -26.57
C GLN A 710 33.96 -13.36 -26.12
N ILE A 711 33.96 -12.44 -27.05
CA ILE A 711 33.45 -11.08 -26.85
C ILE A 711 32.24 -10.87 -27.74
N ALA A 712 31.12 -10.41 -27.15
CA ALA A 712 29.92 -10.04 -27.87
C ALA A 712 29.63 -8.54 -27.70
N VAL A 713 29.67 -7.80 -28.81
CA VAL A 713 29.49 -6.34 -28.82
C VAL A 713 28.03 -6.00 -28.95
N VAL A 714 27.48 -5.38 -27.91
CA VAL A 714 26.05 -5.00 -27.83
C VAL A 714 25.92 -3.52 -28.21
N HIS A 715 25.21 -3.27 -29.31
CA HIS A 715 24.94 -1.91 -29.78
C HIS A 715 23.45 -1.72 -30.07
N LYS A 716 22.80 -0.75 -29.39
CA LYS A 716 21.37 -0.41 -29.57
C LYS A 716 20.42 -1.63 -29.54
N GLY A 717 20.71 -2.56 -28.63
CA GLY A 717 19.89 -3.74 -28.41
C GLY A 717 20.13 -4.91 -29.37
N LYS A 718 21.21 -4.88 -30.15
CA LYS A 718 21.62 -5.97 -31.05
C LYS A 718 23.07 -6.37 -30.79
N ILE A 719 23.42 -7.62 -31.07
CA ILE A 719 24.81 -8.06 -31.15
C ILE A 719 25.30 -7.75 -32.56
N VAL A 720 26.27 -6.83 -32.66
CA VAL A 720 26.78 -6.36 -33.95
C VAL A 720 28.10 -7.05 -34.32
N GLU A 721 28.90 -7.46 -33.34
CA GLU A 721 30.18 -8.14 -33.54
C GLU A 721 30.31 -9.27 -32.52
N ARG A 722 30.98 -10.35 -32.93
CA ARG A 722 31.32 -11.50 -32.09
C ARG A 722 32.67 -12.04 -32.52
N GLY A 723 33.55 -12.37 -31.57
CA GLY A 723 34.86 -12.93 -31.78
C GLY A 723 35.73 -12.89 -30.53
N ASP A 724 37.02 -13.11 -30.68
CA ASP A 724 38.05 -12.90 -29.68
C ASP A 724 38.62 -11.46 -29.78
N HIS A 725 39.48 -11.09 -28.86
CA HIS A 725 40.07 -9.76 -28.78
C HIS A 725 40.85 -9.38 -30.08
N GLU A 726 41.75 -10.25 -30.53
CA GLU A 726 42.59 -9.99 -31.69
C GLU A 726 41.76 -9.88 -32.98
N SER A 727 40.82 -10.78 -33.21
CA SER A 727 39.99 -10.79 -34.41
C SER A 727 39.08 -9.56 -34.49
N LEU A 728 38.57 -9.07 -33.35
CA LEU A 728 37.70 -7.90 -33.29
C LEU A 728 38.49 -6.58 -33.41
N CYS A 729 39.72 -6.51 -32.88
CA CYS A 729 40.62 -5.36 -33.10
C CYS A 729 41.01 -5.27 -34.57
N ASN A 730 41.38 -6.38 -35.22
CA ASN A 730 41.76 -6.40 -36.62
C ASN A 730 40.60 -6.04 -37.58
N LYS A 731 39.34 -6.27 -37.20
CA LYS A 731 38.14 -5.86 -37.97
C LYS A 731 37.94 -4.36 -38.02
N GLY A 732 38.54 -3.58 -37.12
CA GLY A 732 38.40 -2.12 -37.08
C GLY A 732 36.99 -1.61 -36.80
N GLY A 733 36.12 -2.45 -36.23
CA GLY A 733 34.70 -2.17 -36.03
C GLY A 733 34.39 -1.41 -34.75
N VAL A 734 33.18 -1.64 -34.21
CA VAL A 734 32.69 -0.97 -32.98
C VAL A 734 33.57 -1.34 -31.79
N TYR A 735 34.03 -2.60 -31.71
CA TYR A 735 34.90 -3.06 -30.63
C TYR A 735 36.24 -2.29 -30.63
N ALA A 736 36.92 -2.25 -31.77
CA ALA A 736 38.21 -1.53 -31.92
C ALA A 736 38.07 -0.05 -31.52
N GLN A 737 36.97 0.62 -31.90
CA GLN A 737 36.70 1.98 -31.47
C GLN A 737 36.50 2.13 -29.96
N LEU A 738 35.85 1.14 -29.30
CA LEU A 738 35.67 1.15 -27.84
C LEU A 738 37.03 0.97 -27.14
N VAL A 739 37.84 0.03 -27.60
CA VAL A 739 39.20 -0.22 -27.09
C VAL A 739 40.04 1.02 -27.22
N LYS A 740 40.11 1.64 -28.42
CA LYS A 740 40.91 2.88 -28.68
C LYS A 740 40.50 4.02 -27.72
N ARG A 741 39.22 4.20 -27.50
CA ARG A 741 38.69 5.22 -26.55
C ARG A 741 39.04 4.92 -25.10
N GLN A 742 39.08 3.68 -24.70
CA GLN A 742 39.41 3.29 -23.33
C GLN A 742 40.88 3.44 -23.07
N MET A 743 41.72 2.98 -23.99
CA MET A 743 43.19 3.20 -23.94
C MET A 743 43.55 4.68 -23.90
N SER A 744 42.89 5.53 -24.71
CA SER A 744 43.09 6.98 -24.67
C SER A 744 42.74 7.60 -23.32
N ARG A 745 41.68 7.13 -22.65
CA ARG A 745 41.30 7.60 -21.31
C ARG A 745 42.29 7.15 -20.24
N ASP A 746 42.70 5.89 -20.29
CA ASP A 746 43.64 5.32 -19.32
C ASP A 746 45.01 6.00 -19.47
N ALA A 747 45.47 6.24 -20.71
CA ALA A 747 46.67 7.02 -21.00
C ALA A 747 46.56 8.46 -20.46
N SER A 748 45.42 9.14 -20.69
CA SER A 748 45.21 10.51 -20.20
C SER A 748 45.22 10.58 -18.66
N SER A 749 44.61 9.61 -17.98
CA SER A 749 44.58 9.57 -16.50
C SER A 749 45.96 9.28 -15.91
N VAL A 750 46.76 8.42 -16.53
CA VAL A 750 48.13 8.13 -16.11
C VAL A 750 49.03 9.34 -16.38
N MET A 751 48.81 10.04 -17.52
CA MET A 751 49.52 11.29 -17.82
C MET A 751 49.24 12.40 -16.81
N GLU A 752 47.97 12.60 -16.41
CA GLU A 752 47.60 13.56 -15.38
C GLU A 752 48.20 13.22 -14.01
N GLN A 753 48.18 11.94 -13.60
CA GLN A 753 48.82 11.51 -12.36
C GLN A 753 50.34 11.68 -12.37
N LYS A 754 51.03 11.30 -13.46
CA LYS A 754 52.49 11.51 -13.60
C LYS A 754 52.82 13.00 -13.62
N LYS A 755 52.04 13.83 -14.31
CA LYS A 755 52.18 15.28 -14.31
C LYS A 755 52.03 15.88 -12.91
N ALA A 756 51.00 15.45 -12.16
CA ALA A 756 50.79 15.89 -10.77
C ALA A 756 51.91 15.41 -9.81
N MET A 757 52.48 14.22 -10.02
CA MET A 757 53.63 13.71 -9.25
C MET A 757 54.93 14.44 -9.61
N ALA A 758 55.15 14.76 -10.88
CA ALA A 758 56.32 15.51 -11.35
C ALA A 758 56.30 16.96 -10.84
N ASP A 759 55.13 17.62 -10.84
CA ASP A 759 54.96 18.95 -10.24
C ASP A 759 55.27 18.94 -8.71
N LYS A 760 54.94 17.86 -8.01
CA LYS A 760 55.29 17.67 -6.59
C LYS A 760 56.78 17.39 -6.37
N LYS A 761 57.47 16.77 -7.32
CA LYS A 761 58.90 16.41 -7.24
C LYS A 761 59.85 17.43 -7.83
N GLY A 762 59.36 18.51 -8.47
CA GLY A 762 60.21 19.53 -9.14
C GLY A 762 60.99 18.99 -10.33
N ALA A 763 60.53 17.93 -11.00
CA ALA A 763 61.18 17.31 -12.13
C ALA A 763 60.98 18.15 -13.41
N GLY A 764 62.01 18.34 -14.22
CA GLY A 764 61.93 19.14 -15.42
C GLY A 764 61.06 18.51 -16.53
N PRO A 765 60.46 19.34 -17.43
CA PRO A 765 59.41 18.86 -18.38
C PRO A 765 59.93 17.83 -19.41
N LYS A 766 61.24 17.74 -19.67
CA LYS A 766 61.79 16.77 -20.62
C LYS A 766 61.88 15.34 -20.11
N SER A 767 62.14 15.11 -18.84
CA SER A 767 62.18 13.75 -18.27
C SER A 767 60.75 13.10 -18.15
N VAL A 768 59.74 13.94 -17.97
CA VAL A 768 58.33 13.49 -17.92
C VAL A 768 57.82 13.08 -19.30
N GLN A 769 58.23 13.78 -20.36
CA GLN A 769 57.81 13.45 -21.72
C GLN A 769 58.40 12.11 -22.21
N THR A 770 59.67 11.79 -21.86
CA THR A 770 60.27 10.50 -22.22
C THR A 770 59.61 9.32 -21.57
N GLU A 771 59.25 9.44 -20.27
CA GLU A 771 58.53 8.40 -19.56
C GLU A 771 57.04 8.22 -20.04
N ILE A 772 56.46 9.28 -20.61
CA ILE A 772 55.13 9.24 -21.22
C ILE A 772 55.21 8.54 -22.59
N ASP A 773 56.23 8.83 -23.39
CA ASP A 773 56.39 8.22 -24.70
C ASP A 773 56.68 6.70 -24.59
N GLU A 774 57.52 6.27 -23.61
CA GLU A 774 57.74 4.85 -23.31
C GLU A 774 56.47 4.13 -22.89
N LEU A 775 55.61 4.78 -22.12
CA LEU A 775 54.36 4.19 -21.65
C LEU A 775 53.32 4.05 -22.79
N ILE A 776 53.32 4.99 -23.75
CA ILE A 776 52.51 4.91 -24.97
C ILE A 776 52.94 3.73 -25.82
N GLU A 777 54.25 3.53 -25.99
CA GLU A 777 54.80 2.37 -26.71
C GLU A 777 54.48 1.04 -26.04
N GLU A 778 54.56 0.93 -24.69
CA GLU A 778 54.14 -0.26 -23.96
C GLU A 778 52.62 -0.55 -24.09
N MET A 779 51.80 0.49 -24.07
CA MET A 779 50.34 0.35 -24.23
C MET A 779 49.96 -0.02 -25.67
N GLU A 780 50.64 0.50 -26.68
CA GLU A 780 50.46 0.12 -28.08
C GLU A 780 50.91 -1.34 -28.34
N ALA A 781 51.98 -1.79 -27.72
CA ALA A 781 52.47 -3.16 -27.81
C ALA A 781 51.52 -4.18 -27.14
N SER A 782 50.88 -3.82 -26.05
CA SER A 782 49.90 -4.66 -25.34
C SER A 782 48.53 -4.69 -25.96
N GLY A 783 48.11 -3.67 -26.71
CA GLY A 783 46.75 -3.54 -27.29
C GLY A 783 46.65 -3.75 -28.80
N GLY A 784 47.75 -3.96 -29.54
CA GLY A 784 47.75 -4.22 -30.99
C GLY A 784 47.19 -3.10 -31.88
N LEU A 785 47.12 -1.85 -31.38
CA LEU A 785 46.56 -0.68 -32.07
C LEU A 785 47.49 0.54 -32.01
N ASN A 786 47.71 1.24 -33.11
CA ASN A 786 48.50 2.46 -33.20
C ASN A 786 47.72 3.65 -32.62
N LEU A 787 48.20 4.24 -31.53
CA LEU A 787 47.60 5.40 -30.85
C LEU A 787 48.11 6.75 -31.39
N THR A 788 49.18 6.76 -32.15
CA THR A 788 49.88 7.97 -32.63
C THR A 788 49.17 8.73 -33.75
N GLU A 789 48.22 8.13 -34.46
CA GLU A 789 47.55 8.79 -35.61
C GLU A 789 46.41 9.76 -35.28
N ASP A 790 45.88 9.78 -34.03
CA ASP A 790 44.67 10.52 -33.66
C ASP A 790 44.80 11.51 -32.48
N VAL A 791 46.01 11.72 -31.97
CA VAL A 791 46.27 12.79 -30.97
C VAL A 791 46.47 14.10 -31.74
N GLY A 792 45.36 14.77 -32.09
CA GLY A 792 45.39 16.08 -32.76
C GLY A 792 46.08 17.14 -31.89
N PRO A 793 46.49 18.29 -32.47
CA PRO A 793 47.36 19.30 -31.87
C PRO A 793 46.77 20.12 -30.71
N GLU A 794 45.73 19.67 -30.05
CA GLU A 794 45.07 20.41 -28.93
C GLU A 794 45.72 20.23 -27.53
N LEU A 795 46.81 19.43 -27.41
CA LEU A 795 47.51 19.23 -26.14
C LEU A 795 48.80 20.08 -25.98
N GLY A 796 48.93 21.10 -26.76
CA GLY A 796 50.11 21.97 -26.81
C GLY A 796 49.86 23.46 -26.49
N SER A 797 48.97 23.79 -25.53
CA SER A 797 48.89 25.13 -24.97
C SER A 797 48.44 25.12 -23.52
#